data_ea0bd821cf1b4e7c397e9d9b01a45e6b
#
_entry.id   ea0bd821cf1b4e7c397e9d9b01a45e6b
#
_cell.length_a   1.000
_cell.length_b   1.000
_cell.length_c   1.000
_cell.angle_alpha   90.00
_cell.angle_beta   90.00
_cell.angle_gamma   90.00
#
_symmetry.space_group_name_H-M   'P 1'
#
loop_
_entity.id
_entity.type
_entity.pdbx_description
1 polymer ?
#
loop_
_entity_poly.entity_id
_entity_poly.type
_entity_poly.pdbx_seq_one_letter_code
_entity_poly.pdbx_strand_id
1 'polypeptide(L)'
;MFSRFSAFSIVFLILSSFGQVLAQVEFVEDSLRTRELDEVIITATRNERTMGALPMPVSLISNVKIRTMGSLRLNDVLTEQTGLVVVPQVNGQGNGIQLQGLNPEYTLILIDGEPVVGRNTGTLELSRLAVGNIKQIEIVKGPSSSLYGSEALAGVINIITERPSGSKYGFRSRYGSNNTMDLSGDVSYTNKKLGVYVFGNSYSTDGYDLSPENSGNTVSPFDNYTFSSKVTYQLGNRTDLSVAGRFFHEDQRFNFEVLQGNNRIQTSGIGNTQDWNLNPVVTHRFNSRLKAIGRFYATKYKSKTDLSFEADGGSYYNDELSQSFLRPEVNGEYYFNDKNILTVGGGYISESVQTTRYDDGVERFQYTSYGFFQHEWMPFAKWSVILGGRYDRSNIYGSQFSPKLSSQFDLNDKIVLKASVGKGFKAPDFRQVYLNFTNPAAGGYSVLGSAVAAERLAELDANGELLTSLDPSQIGDLEAEESFAINIGANIELLPGLKGDINLFHNQIDNLIETQIVATTVFNQNIFSYRNILRAYTQGLETNLNYPIIKNVKLSVGYQLLFAKDKDVKESVENGEVFYRDQNTLITRRLGSNEYFGLYNRSRHSGNIKLFYSNRQQGWEASARVIYRGKFGIGDISGNIQGETIPPSDRNSNGILDDYDDFVAGYALVNLSVAKSITSGFRFQLGIDNVFDYTEPVFIPNLPGRIMYAGVSYSFSKNGN
;
A
#
# COMPACT_ATOMS: atom_id res chain seq x y z
N MET A 1 35.41 18.18 -0.61
CA MET A 1 35.47 17.16 -1.64
C MET A 1 36.31 15.92 -1.23
N PHE A 2 36.29 15.53 0.06
CA PHE A 2 37.14 14.45 0.59
C PHE A 2 36.46 13.52 1.62
N SER A 3 35.10 13.45 1.66
CA SER A 3 34.39 12.57 2.64
C SER A 3 33.52 11.45 2.05
N ARG A 4 33.51 11.26 0.73
CA ARG A 4 32.62 10.25 0.08
C ARG A 4 33.30 8.92 -0.29
N PHE A 5 34.61 8.74 0.00
CA PHE A 5 35.34 7.51 -0.37
C PHE A 5 35.53 6.48 0.76
N SER A 6 35.26 6.82 2.02
CA SER A 6 35.56 5.93 3.15
C SER A 6 34.47 4.87 3.45
N ALA A 7 33.22 5.10 3.07
CA ALA A 7 32.13 4.14 3.34
C ALA A 7 32.15 2.93 2.40
N PHE A 8 32.56 3.11 1.14
CA PHE A 8 32.70 2.02 0.18
C PHE A 8 33.86 1.06 0.53
N SER A 9 34.93 1.59 1.14
CA SER A 9 36.10 0.81 1.56
C SER A 9 35.82 -0.10 2.77
N ILE A 10 34.91 0.30 3.67
CA ILE A 10 34.55 -0.51 4.85
C ILE A 10 33.67 -1.70 4.44
N VAL A 11 32.75 -1.52 3.52
CA VAL A 11 31.91 -2.61 2.98
C VAL A 11 32.78 -3.61 2.18
N PHE A 12 33.77 -3.14 1.46
CA PHE A 12 34.70 -3.99 0.70
C PHE A 12 35.68 -4.74 1.63
N LEU A 13 36.10 -4.15 2.74
CA LEU A 13 36.96 -4.78 3.76
C LEU A 13 36.20 -5.86 4.56
N ILE A 14 34.91 -5.68 4.83
CA ILE A 14 34.08 -6.71 5.46
C ILE A 14 33.86 -7.88 4.49
N LEU A 15 33.70 -7.63 3.19
CA LEU A 15 33.57 -8.68 2.17
C LEU A 15 34.89 -9.41 1.88
N SER A 16 36.05 -8.75 2.00
CA SER A 16 37.36 -9.39 1.76
C SER A 16 37.86 -10.26 2.91
N SER A 17 37.42 -10.02 4.14
CA SER A 17 37.73 -10.88 5.28
C SER A 17 36.94 -12.20 5.30
N PHE A 18 35.90 -12.35 4.48
CA PHE A 18 35.15 -13.61 4.32
C PHE A 18 35.72 -14.56 3.26
N GLY A 19 36.75 -14.16 2.52
CA GLY A 19 37.33 -14.94 1.40
C GLY A 19 38.19 -16.16 1.82
N GLN A 20 38.42 -16.42 3.08
CA GLN A 20 39.31 -17.52 3.54
C GLN A 20 38.62 -18.71 4.24
N VAL A 21 37.28 -18.79 4.23
CA VAL A 21 36.55 -19.92 4.87
C VAL A 21 35.83 -20.78 3.83
N LEU A 22 36.33 -20.86 2.63
CA LEU A 22 35.78 -21.76 1.60
C LEU A 22 36.61 -23.08 1.56
N ALA A 23 36.47 -23.90 2.59
CA ALA A 23 36.91 -25.30 2.50
C ALA A 23 35.87 -26.19 3.18
N GLN A 24 35.27 -27.07 2.38
CA GLN A 24 34.42 -28.21 2.73
C GLN A 24 33.12 -27.90 3.45
N VAL A 25 32.03 -27.70 2.69
CA VAL A 25 30.66 -27.85 3.18
C VAL A 25 30.00 -29.02 2.47
N GLU A 26 29.79 -30.09 3.20
CA GLU A 26 28.87 -31.16 2.82
C GLU A 26 27.47 -30.60 2.80
N PHE A 27 26.82 -30.62 1.62
CA PHE A 27 25.44 -30.15 1.44
C PHE A 27 24.48 -31.10 2.17
N VAL A 28 24.06 -30.75 3.38
CA VAL A 28 22.88 -31.35 4.00
C VAL A 28 21.66 -30.70 3.35
N GLU A 29 20.89 -31.46 2.59
CA GLU A 29 19.59 -31.05 2.03
C GLU A 29 18.68 -30.56 3.15
N ASP A 30 18.36 -29.27 3.17
CA ASP A 30 17.71 -28.62 4.30
C ASP A 30 16.22 -28.36 4.02
N SER A 31 15.41 -28.74 4.98
CA SER A 31 13.95 -28.58 5.02
C SER A 31 13.43 -27.13 4.88
N LEU A 32 14.31 -26.13 4.81
CA LEU A 32 13.95 -24.73 4.50
C LEU A 32 13.74 -24.49 3.00
N ARG A 33 14.31 -25.32 2.12
CA ARG A 33 14.19 -25.19 0.67
C ARG A 33 12.80 -25.54 0.16
N THR A 34 12.12 -26.47 0.79
CA THR A 34 10.80 -26.94 0.41
C THR A 34 9.69 -26.00 0.91
N ARG A 35 9.90 -25.32 2.03
CA ARG A 35 8.86 -24.52 2.71
C ARG A 35 8.37 -23.27 1.97
N GLU A 36 9.19 -22.54 1.23
CA GLU A 36 8.73 -21.31 0.56
C GLU A 36 7.81 -21.60 -0.65
N LEU A 37 7.97 -22.74 -1.31
CA LEU A 37 7.09 -23.18 -2.40
C LEU A 37 5.83 -23.89 -1.89
N ASP A 38 5.90 -24.44 -0.68
CA ASP A 38 4.78 -25.12 -0.01
C ASP A 38 3.93 -24.15 0.83
N GLU A 39 4.32 -22.86 0.92
CA GLU A 39 3.53 -21.87 1.63
C GLU A 39 2.18 -21.64 0.93
N VAL A 40 1.10 -21.73 1.71
CA VAL A 40 -0.26 -21.65 1.21
C VAL A 40 -0.66 -20.17 1.07
N ILE A 41 -1.13 -19.82 -0.11
CA ILE A 41 -1.68 -18.51 -0.47
C ILE A 41 -3.17 -18.64 -0.76
N ILE A 42 -3.95 -17.66 -0.30
CA ILE A 42 -5.40 -17.63 -0.45
C ILE A 42 -5.82 -16.54 -1.43
N THR A 43 -5.11 -15.40 -1.42
CA THR A 43 -5.51 -14.17 -2.13
C THR A 43 -5.62 -14.33 -3.64
N ALA A 44 -4.70 -15.06 -4.24
CA ALA A 44 -4.62 -15.15 -5.70
C ALA A 44 -5.83 -15.86 -6.35
N THR A 45 -6.48 -16.77 -5.61
CA THR A 45 -7.59 -17.59 -6.12
C THR A 45 -8.80 -17.63 -5.18
N ARG A 46 -8.76 -16.95 -4.04
CA ARG A 46 -9.70 -17.07 -2.90
C ARG A 46 -9.76 -18.47 -2.30
N ASN A 47 -8.93 -19.38 -2.76
CA ASN A 47 -8.78 -20.75 -2.28
C ASN A 47 -7.36 -20.99 -1.82
N GLU A 48 -7.16 -21.91 -0.89
CA GLU A 48 -5.84 -22.30 -0.42
C GLU A 48 -5.08 -23.01 -1.57
N ARG A 49 -3.96 -22.42 -2.01
CA ARG A 49 -3.06 -22.96 -3.02
C ARG A 49 -1.62 -22.81 -2.57
N THR A 50 -0.76 -23.72 -3.00
CA THR A 50 0.68 -23.53 -2.83
C THR A 50 1.17 -22.41 -3.75
N MET A 51 2.10 -21.59 -3.28
CA MET A 51 2.65 -20.45 -4.03
C MET A 51 3.23 -20.88 -5.38
N GLY A 52 3.85 -22.07 -5.44
CA GLY A 52 4.40 -22.65 -6.67
C GLY A 52 3.37 -22.95 -7.76
N ALA A 53 2.11 -23.21 -7.39
CA ALA A 53 1.03 -23.58 -8.32
C ALA A 53 0.24 -22.37 -8.86
N LEU A 54 0.61 -21.13 -8.51
CA LEU A 54 -0.12 -19.94 -8.93
C LEU A 54 0.43 -19.36 -10.24
N PRO A 55 -0.39 -19.25 -11.30
CA PRO A 55 0.02 -18.80 -12.63
C PRO A 55 0.09 -17.27 -12.75
N MET A 56 0.39 -16.57 -11.68
CA MET A 56 0.52 -15.10 -11.65
C MET A 56 1.64 -14.68 -10.69
N PRO A 57 2.17 -13.44 -10.79
CA PRO A 57 3.16 -12.93 -9.85
C PRO A 57 2.57 -12.77 -8.46
N VAL A 58 3.08 -13.52 -7.49
CA VAL A 58 2.69 -13.43 -6.08
C VAL A 58 3.94 -13.37 -5.22
N SER A 59 3.95 -12.46 -4.26
CA SER A 59 4.98 -12.35 -3.23
C SER A 59 4.40 -12.64 -1.86
N LEU A 60 5.17 -13.32 -1.02
CA LEU A 60 4.77 -13.66 0.34
C LEU A 60 5.81 -13.15 1.35
N ILE A 61 5.32 -12.52 2.41
CA ILE A 61 6.13 -12.06 3.52
C ILE A 61 5.65 -12.78 4.79
N SER A 62 6.46 -13.69 5.29
CA SER A 62 6.11 -14.48 6.47
C SER A 62 6.31 -13.70 7.77
N ASN A 63 5.62 -14.10 8.85
CA ASN A 63 5.81 -13.55 10.19
C ASN A 63 7.27 -13.57 10.63
N VAL A 64 8.03 -14.63 10.29
CA VAL A 64 9.45 -14.74 10.61
C VAL A 64 10.26 -13.61 9.98
N LYS A 65 10.02 -13.29 8.69
CA LYS A 65 10.68 -12.16 8.01
C LYS A 65 10.33 -10.84 8.70
N ILE A 66 9.03 -10.58 8.97
CA ILE A 66 8.57 -9.36 9.65
C ILE A 66 9.28 -9.17 11.01
N ARG A 67 9.33 -10.24 11.81
CA ARG A 67 10.00 -10.21 13.12
C ARG A 67 11.52 -10.01 13.03
N THR A 68 12.17 -10.58 12.04
CA THR A 68 13.63 -10.42 11.84
C THR A 68 13.96 -9.01 11.36
N MET A 69 13.10 -8.40 10.53
CA MET A 69 13.25 -6.99 10.13
C MET A 69 13.04 -6.02 11.30
N GLY A 70 12.24 -6.38 12.28
CA GLY A 70 11.91 -5.51 13.40
C GLY A 70 10.85 -4.47 13.08
N SER A 71 10.08 -4.66 12.02
CA SER A 71 9.01 -3.76 11.61
C SER A 71 7.85 -3.77 12.62
N LEU A 72 7.23 -2.62 12.85
CA LEU A 72 6.08 -2.46 13.76
C LEU A 72 4.76 -2.22 13.02
N ARG A 73 4.83 -1.60 11.87
CA ARG A 73 3.67 -1.20 11.08
C ARG A 73 3.76 -1.77 9.66
N LEU A 74 2.62 -1.82 8.98
CA LEU A 74 2.55 -2.39 7.64
C LEU A 74 3.39 -1.61 6.62
N ASN A 75 3.41 -0.28 6.69
CA ASN A 75 4.26 0.56 5.84
C ASN A 75 5.75 0.20 5.94
N ASP A 76 6.26 -0.10 7.15
CA ASP A 76 7.67 -0.49 7.35
C ASP A 76 8.00 -1.78 6.58
N VAL A 77 7.09 -2.75 6.63
CA VAL A 77 7.25 -4.04 5.94
C VAL A 77 7.21 -3.87 4.43
N LEU A 78 6.28 -3.05 3.93
CA LEU A 78 6.03 -2.87 2.49
C LEU A 78 7.11 -2.03 1.80
N THR A 79 7.68 -1.03 2.48
CA THR A 79 8.79 -0.19 1.96
C THR A 79 9.98 -1.02 1.51
N GLU A 80 10.19 -2.18 2.10
CA GLU A 80 11.31 -3.06 1.78
C GLU A 80 11.01 -4.09 0.67
N GLN A 81 9.86 -4.02 0.01
CA GLN A 81 9.50 -5.00 -1.02
C GLN A 81 9.74 -4.44 -2.43
N THR A 82 10.19 -5.32 -3.34
CA THR A 82 10.41 -4.96 -4.75
C THR A 82 9.10 -4.60 -5.44
N GLY A 83 9.10 -3.50 -6.18
CA GLY A 83 7.92 -3.04 -6.91
C GLY A 83 6.89 -2.29 -6.06
N LEU A 84 7.21 -2.04 -4.78
CA LEU A 84 6.39 -1.26 -3.85
C LEU A 84 7.16 -0.01 -3.40
N VAL A 85 6.49 1.12 -3.43
CA VAL A 85 7.05 2.38 -2.94
C VAL A 85 6.05 3.02 -2.00
N VAL A 86 6.45 3.27 -0.76
CA VAL A 86 5.66 4.07 0.17
C VAL A 86 5.86 5.53 -0.17
N VAL A 87 4.76 6.24 -0.35
CA VAL A 87 4.74 7.67 -0.67
C VAL A 87 3.97 8.44 0.39
N PRO A 88 4.38 9.68 0.73
CA PRO A 88 3.61 10.53 1.61
C PRO A 88 2.28 10.86 0.96
N GLN A 89 1.27 11.08 1.78
CA GLN A 89 -0.01 11.64 1.36
C GLN A 89 0.06 13.17 1.22
N VAL A 90 -1.04 13.74 0.77
CA VAL A 90 -1.20 15.20 0.68
C VAL A 90 -0.86 15.83 2.03
N ASN A 91 -0.09 16.92 2.02
CA ASN A 91 0.44 17.62 3.20
C ASN A 91 1.45 16.81 4.02
N GLY A 92 2.11 15.81 3.43
CA GLY A 92 3.18 15.05 4.08
C GLY A 92 2.73 14.09 5.18
N GLN A 93 1.46 14.06 5.52
CA GLN A 93 0.92 13.12 6.50
C GLN A 93 0.47 11.83 5.82
N GLY A 94 0.65 10.71 6.53
CA GLY A 94 0.21 9.41 6.06
C GLY A 94 1.16 8.71 5.09
N ASN A 95 0.84 7.45 4.84
CA ASN A 95 1.67 6.54 4.05
C ASN A 95 0.81 5.73 3.08
N GLY A 96 0.84 6.10 1.82
CA GLY A 96 0.23 5.32 0.75
C GLY A 96 1.22 4.35 0.11
N ILE A 97 0.75 3.34 -0.60
CA ILE A 97 1.59 2.36 -1.29
C ILE A 97 1.35 2.39 -2.80
N GLN A 98 2.38 2.70 -3.57
CA GLN A 98 2.40 2.52 -5.02
C GLN A 98 2.83 1.09 -5.35
N LEU A 99 2.11 0.43 -6.25
CA LEU A 99 2.42 -0.89 -6.77
C LEU A 99 2.63 -0.81 -8.28
N GLN A 100 3.78 -1.24 -8.77
CA GLN A 100 4.15 -1.13 -10.19
C GLN A 100 4.00 0.29 -10.79
N GLY A 101 4.25 1.32 -9.97
CA GLY A 101 4.13 2.73 -10.36
C GLY A 101 2.71 3.29 -10.41
N LEU A 102 1.70 2.50 -10.08
CA LEU A 102 0.31 2.95 -9.97
C LEU A 102 0.04 3.58 -8.60
N ASN A 103 -0.82 4.58 -8.54
CA ASN A 103 -1.16 5.31 -7.32
C ASN A 103 -1.72 4.39 -6.22
N PRO A 104 -1.59 4.79 -4.94
CA PRO A 104 -2.08 4.01 -3.81
C PRO A 104 -3.57 3.63 -3.88
N GLU A 105 -4.39 4.46 -4.50
CA GLU A 105 -5.83 4.23 -4.67
C GLU A 105 -6.17 3.05 -5.61
N TYR A 106 -5.20 2.57 -6.41
CA TYR A 106 -5.35 1.40 -7.29
C TYR A 106 -4.90 0.09 -6.66
N THR A 107 -4.45 0.12 -5.41
CA THR A 107 -4.03 -1.06 -4.66
C THR A 107 -5.02 -1.38 -3.56
N LEU A 108 -5.68 -2.53 -3.66
CA LEU A 108 -6.65 -2.96 -2.65
C LEU A 108 -5.93 -3.59 -1.45
N ILE A 109 -6.17 -3.06 -0.27
CA ILE A 109 -5.64 -3.57 1.00
C ILE A 109 -6.72 -4.37 1.70
N LEU A 110 -6.41 -5.62 2.03
CA LEU A 110 -7.33 -6.54 2.69
C LEU A 110 -6.78 -7.03 4.04
N ILE A 111 -7.67 -7.33 4.98
CA ILE A 111 -7.41 -8.15 6.17
C ILE A 111 -8.27 -9.39 6.09
N ASP A 112 -7.64 -10.57 6.05
CA ASP A 112 -8.32 -11.87 5.91
C ASP A 112 -9.29 -11.94 4.70
N GLY A 113 -8.97 -11.22 3.61
CA GLY A 113 -9.77 -11.17 2.37
C GLY A 113 -10.89 -10.12 2.36
N GLU A 114 -10.98 -9.26 3.39
CA GLU A 114 -11.99 -8.20 3.51
C GLU A 114 -11.35 -6.81 3.41
N PRO A 115 -11.95 -5.84 2.67
CA PRO A 115 -11.34 -4.54 2.42
C PRO A 115 -11.20 -3.70 3.69
N VAL A 116 -10.10 -2.99 3.80
CA VAL A 116 -9.90 -1.95 4.81
C VAL A 116 -10.44 -0.64 4.26
N VAL A 117 -11.38 -0.01 4.97
CA VAL A 117 -11.98 1.27 4.59
C VAL A 117 -11.34 2.46 5.33
N GLY A 118 -11.74 3.69 5.00
CA GLY A 118 -11.25 4.91 5.64
C GLY A 118 -10.12 5.57 4.83
N ARG A 119 -10.44 5.94 3.58
CA ARG A 119 -9.57 6.74 2.69
C ARG A 119 -9.98 8.20 2.76
N ASN A 120 -9.58 8.89 3.83
CA ASN A 120 -10.00 10.28 4.08
C ASN A 120 -9.60 11.22 2.93
N THR A 121 -8.40 11.05 2.39
CA THR A 121 -7.85 11.85 1.27
C THR A 121 -7.68 11.03 -0.02
N GLY A 122 -8.44 9.94 -0.17
CA GLY A 122 -8.32 8.99 -1.30
C GLY A 122 -7.30 7.88 -1.07
N THR A 123 -6.46 7.96 -0.03
CA THR A 123 -5.41 6.98 0.27
C THR A 123 -5.60 6.39 1.66
N LEU A 124 -5.32 5.09 1.80
CA LEU A 124 -5.38 4.39 3.07
C LEU A 124 -4.11 4.65 3.89
N GLU A 125 -4.27 5.06 5.15
CA GLU A 125 -3.15 5.19 6.09
C GLU A 125 -2.69 3.80 6.58
N LEU A 126 -1.48 3.39 6.18
CA LEU A 126 -0.96 2.06 6.47
C LEU A 126 -0.35 1.93 7.86
N SER A 127 0.06 3.03 8.49
CA SER A 127 0.66 3.01 9.84
C SER A 127 -0.33 2.59 10.93
N ARG A 128 -1.65 2.71 10.68
CA ARG A 128 -2.70 2.19 11.58
C ARG A 128 -2.79 0.66 11.66
N LEU A 129 -2.03 -0.06 10.80
CA LEU A 129 -2.06 -1.51 10.74
C LEU A 129 -0.85 -2.12 11.45
N ALA A 130 -1.06 -2.56 12.70
CA ALA A 130 -0.07 -3.24 13.51
C ALA A 130 0.29 -4.60 12.91
N VAL A 131 1.57 -4.98 12.95
CA VAL A 131 2.02 -6.27 12.39
C VAL A 131 2.07 -7.41 13.40
N GLY A 132 1.81 -7.13 14.67
CA GLY A 132 2.01 -8.09 15.78
C GLY A 132 1.19 -9.37 15.69
N ASN A 133 0.02 -9.34 15.07
CA ASN A 133 -0.88 -10.48 14.85
C ASN A 133 -0.90 -10.99 13.41
N ILE A 134 0.05 -10.56 12.58
CA ILE A 134 0.12 -10.98 11.17
C ILE A 134 0.82 -12.35 11.08
N LYS A 135 0.16 -13.31 10.44
CA LYS A 135 0.73 -14.60 10.05
C LYS A 135 1.59 -14.46 8.80
N GLN A 136 1.06 -13.77 7.78
CA GLN A 136 1.73 -13.52 6.51
C GLN A 136 1.06 -12.36 5.77
N ILE A 137 1.80 -11.72 4.87
CA ILE A 137 1.27 -10.73 3.92
C ILE A 137 1.41 -11.33 2.52
N GLU A 138 0.32 -11.37 1.79
CA GLU A 138 0.25 -11.86 0.42
C GLU A 138 0.07 -10.68 -0.53
N ILE A 139 0.94 -10.55 -1.52
CA ILE A 139 0.94 -9.47 -2.51
C ILE A 139 0.73 -10.10 -3.88
N VAL A 140 -0.43 -9.85 -4.48
CA VAL A 140 -0.77 -10.26 -5.85
C VAL A 140 -0.63 -9.06 -6.75
N LYS A 141 0.30 -9.12 -7.70
CA LYS A 141 0.58 -8.03 -8.64
C LYS A 141 -0.23 -8.21 -9.93
N GLY A 142 -0.65 -7.09 -10.49
CA GLY A 142 -1.51 -7.05 -11.68
C GLY A 142 -3.01 -7.14 -11.35
N PRO A 143 -3.89 -6.96 -12.34
CA PRO A 143 -5.32 -6.78 -12.12
C PRO A 143 -5.94 -7.97 -11.41
N SER A 144 -6.63 -7.69 -10.33
CA SER A 144 -7.33 -8.67 -9.50
C SER A 144 -8.83 -8.35 -9.35
N SER A 145 -9.32 -7.40 -10.15
CA SER A 145 -10.74 -6.99 -10.16
C SER A 145 -11.69 -8.14 -10.51
N SER A 146 -11.24 -9.16 -11.25
CA SER A 146 -12.02 -10.38 -11.54
C SER A 146 -12.47 -11.15 -10.29
N LEU A 147 -11.84 -10.93 -9.14
CA LEU A 147 -12.23 -11.54 -7.85
C LEU A 147 -12.66 -10.50 -6.82
N TYR A 148 -12.03 -9.33 -6.82
CA TYR A 148 -12.16 -8.36 -5.74
C TYR A 148 -12.95 -7.10 -6.14
N GLY A 149 -13.17 -6.85 -7.44
CA GLY A 149 -13.91 -5.69 -7.95
C GLY A 149 -13.05 -4.43 -8.01
N SER A 150 -13.66 -3.30 -7.69
CA SER A 150 -13.02 -1.98 -7.68
C SER A 150 -11.74 -1.92 -6.84
N GLU A 151 -10.84 -0.97 -7.16
CA GLU A 151 -9.56 -0.69 -6.47
C GLU A 151 -8.45 -1.75 -6.64
N ALA A 152 -8.74 -2.91 -7.24
CA ALA A 152 -7.76 -3.98 -7.45
C ALA A 152 -7.11 -3.90 -8.85
N LEU A 153 -6.88 -2.68 -9.39
CA LEU A 153 -6.26 -2.45 -10.69
C LEU A 153 -4.78 -2.83 -10.69
N ALA A 154 -4.01 -2.27 -9.75
CA ALA A 154 -2.58 -2.52 -9.61
C ALA A 154 -2.32 -3.89 -8.99
N GLY A 155 -3.20 -4.30 -8.10
CA GLY A 155 -3.10 -5.56 -7.39
C GLY A 155 -3.76 -5.54 -6.02
N VAL A 156 -3.45 -6.56 -5.24
CA VAL A 156 -4.03 -6.77 -3.91
C VAL A 156 -2.92 -7.06 -2.90
N ILE A 157 -2.98 -6.41 -1.76
CA ILE A 157 -2.16 -6.73 -0.59
C ILE A 157 -3.10 -7.25 0.50
N ASN A 158 -2.98 -8.53 0.84
CA ASN A 158 -3.84 -9.17 1.83
C ASN A 158 -3.04 -9.55 3.07
N ILE A 159 -3.47 -9.04 4.19
CA ILE A 159 -2.90 -9.27 5.51
C ILE A 159 -3.64 -10.47 6.10
N ILE A 160 -2.98 -11.61 6.18
CA ILE A 160 -3.53 -12.80 6.83
C ILE A 160 -3.17 -12.76 8.30
N THR A 161 -4.17 -12.70 9.16
CA THR A 161 -3.99 -12.68 10.60
C THR A 161 -3.79 -14.07 11.18
N GLU A 162 -3.21 -14.14 12.38
CA GLU A 162 -3.04 -15.40 13.12
C GLU A 162 -4.37 -16.09 13.35
N ARG A 163 -4.32 -17.43 13.38
CA ARG A 163 -5.46 -18.29 13.69
C ARG A 163 -5.26 -18.98 15.03
N PRO A 164 -6.34 -19.31 15.74
CA PRO A 164 -6.23 -20.10 16.97
C PRO A 164 -5.41 -21.37 16.74
N SER A 165 -4.41 -21.62 17.59
CA SER A 165 -3.56 -22.81 17.48
C SER A 165 -2.93 -23.18 18.83
N GLY A 166 -3.38 -24.30 19.42
CA GLY A 166 -2.86 -24.77 20.73
C GLY A 166 -3.12 -23.79 21.87
N SER A 167 -2.43 -23.98 22.97
CA SER A 167 -2.42 -23.05 24.11
C SER A 167 -1.13 -22.25 24.09
N LYS A 168 -1.21 -20.98 23.68
CA LYS A 168 -0.05 -20.09 23.53
C LYS A 168 -0.40 -18.73 24.09
N TYR A 169 0.61 -18.02 24.59
CA TYR A 169 0.52 -16.61 24.89
C TYR A 169 1.85 -15.93 24.58
N GLY A 170 1.77 -14.69 24.17
CA GLY A 170 2.90 -13.84 23.82
C GLY A 170 2.78 -12.45 24.39
N PHE A 171 3.92 -11.84 24.71
CA PHE A 171 4.01 -10.44 25.07
C PHE A 171 5.23 -9.85 24.38
N ARG A 172 5.11 -8.60 23.93
CA ARG A 172 6.20 -7.85 23.30
C ARG A 172 6.17 -6.42 23.80
N SER A 173 7.37 -5.88 24.08
CA SER A 173 7.58 -4.48 24.39
C SER A 173 8.75 -3.98 23.58
N ARG A 174 8.61 -2.81 22.99
CA ARG A 174 9.69 -2.12 22.28
C ARG A 174 9.65 -0.64 22.63
N TYR A 175 10.85 -0.07 22.84
CA TYR A 175 11.07 1.33 23.04
C TYR A 175 12.12 1.84 22.05
N GLY A 176 11.95 3.05 21.51
CA GLY A 176 12.85 3.59 20.50
C GLY A 176 12.89 5.12 20.47
N SER A 177 13.59 5.65 19.46
CA SER A 177 13.69 7.09 19.19
C SER A 177 12.33 7.75 19.18
N ASN A 178 12.27 9.07 19.42
CA ASN A 178 11.05 9.88 19.47
C ASN A 178 10.06 9.39 20.55
N ASN A 179 10.59 8.89 21.66
CA ASN A 179 9.80 8.31 22.76
C ASN A 179 8.78 7.26 22.28
N THR A 180 9.10 6.57 21.17
CA THR A 180 8.19 5.57 20.58
C THR A 180 8.11 4.33 21.44
N MET A 181 6.91 3.96 21.87
CA MET A 181 6.63 2.78 22.67
C MET A 181 5.61 1.89 21.96
N ASP A 182 5.93 0.61 21.80
CA ASP A 182 5.01 -0.41 21.28
C ASP A 182 4.88 -1.55 22.28
N LEU A 183 3.66 -1.80 22.75
CA LEU A 183 3.30 -2.88 23.63
C LEU A 183 2.28 -3.77 22.95
N SER A 184 2.50 -5.08 22.90
CA SER A 184 1.51 -6.02 22.38
C SER A 184 1.46 -7.31 23.17
N GLY A 185 0.26 -7.90 23.18
CA GLY A 185 0.03 -9.21 23.78
C GLY A 185 -0.93 -10.04 22.96
N ASP A 186 -0.72 -11.35 22.95
CA ASP A 186 -1.60 -12.29 22.27
C ASP A 186 -1.83 -13.55 23.10
N VAL A 187 -3.04 -14.11 22.96
CA VAL A 187 -3.45 -15.37 23.57
C VAL A 187 -4.13 -16.24 22.53
N SER A 188 -3.72 -17.48 22.44
CA SER A 188 -4.34 -18.50 21.60
C SER A 188 -4.73 -19.72 22.44
N TYR A 189 -5.91 -20.21 22.22
CA TYR A 189 -6.41 -21.44 22.83
C TYR A 189 -7.18 -22.26 21.82
N THR A 190 -6.93 -23.54 21.75
CA THR A 190 -7.75 -24.49 20.98
C THR A 190 -8.03 -25.75 21.75
N ASN A 191 -9.23 -26.24 21.61
CA ASN A 191 -9.62 -27.61 21.95
C ASN A 191 -10.17 -28.31 20.69
N LYS A 192 -10.81 -29.48 20.85
CA LYS A 192 -11.30 -30.28 19.71
C LYS A 192 -12.28 -29.53 18.78
N LYS A 193 -13.05 -28.56 19.28
CA LYS A 193 -14.09 -27.85 18.50
C LYS A 193 -13.96 -26.34 18.50
N LEU A 194 -13.46 -25.77 19.61
CA LEU A 194 -13.39 -24.33 19.80
C LEU A 194 -11.94 -23.86 19.69
N GLY A 195 -11.71 -22.83 18.90
CA GLY A 195 -10.47 -22.08 18.86
C GLY A 195 -10.76 -20.61 19.19
N VAL A 196 -9.90 -19.98 19.98
CA VAL A 196 -9.95 -18.56 20.32
C VAL A 196 -8.56 -17.97 20.18
N TYR A 197 -8.46 -16.85 19.49
CA TYR A 197 -7.27 -16.01 19.41
C TYR A 197 -7.66 -14.59 19.76
N VAL A 198 -6.86 -13.92 20.61
CA VAL A 198 -7.05 -12.53 21.02
C VAL A 198 -5.69 -11.83 20.94
N PHE A 199 -5.69 -10.61 20.44
CA PHE A 199 -4.53 -9.75 20.33
C PHE A 199 -4.87 -8.33 20.75
N GLY A 200 -3.96 -7.69 21.50
CA GLY A 200 -4.01 -6.29 21.87
C GLY A 200 -2.67 -5.62 21.56
N ASN A 201 -2.69 -4.38 21.09
CA ASN A 201 -1.51 -3.55 20.87
C ASN A 201 -1.81 -2.11 21.30
N SER A 202 -0.83 -1.48 21.95
CA SER A 202 -0.76 -0.05 22.24
C SER A 202 0.52 0.48 21.63
N TYR A 203 0.43 1.58 20.89
CA TYR A 203 1.57 2.24 20.26
C TYR A 203 1.46 3.74 20.48
N SER A 204 2.54 4.36 20.93
CA SER A 204 2.61 5.80 21.17
C SER A 204 3.93 6.35 20.65
N THR A 205 3.92 7.63 20.27
CA THR A 205 5.12 8.39 19.88
C THR A 205 4.93 9.86 20.14
N ASP A 206 6.03 10.55 20.47
CA ASP A 206 6.02 12.03 20.54
C ASP A 206 6.12 12.68 19.15
N GLY A 207 6.10 11.86 18.08
CA GLY A 207 6.29 12.34 16.72
C GLY A 207 7.74 12.73 16.45
N TYR A 208 7.95 13.54 15.43
CA TYR A 208 9.27 14.11 15.13
C TYR A 208 9.15 15.41 14.35
N ASP A 209 10.21 16.20 14.40
CA ASP A 209 10.34 17.44 13.66
C ASP A 209 11.63 17.43 12.85
N LEU A 210 11.49 17.63 11.53
CA LEU A 210 12.60 17.72 10.58
C LEU A 210 12.99 19.16 10.26
N SER A 211 12.22 20.15 10.75
CA SER A 211 12.42 21.58 10.51
C SER A 211 12.19 22.36 11.81
N PRO A 212 13.06 22.17 12.83
CA PRO A 212 12.86 22.76 14.18
C PRO A 212 12.83 24.28 14.22
N GLU A 213 13.28 24.94 13.15
CA GLU A 213 13.21 26.41 12.98
C GLU A 213 11.78 26.91 12.67
N ASN A 214 10.88 26.01 12.29
CA ASN A 214 9.48 26.30 12.06
C ASN A 214 8.65 25.85 13.26
N SER A 215 7.50 26.47 13.47
CA SER A 215 6.60 26.04 14.53
C SER A 215 5.80 24.82 14.11
N GLY A 216 5.71 23.84 15.02
CA GLY A 216 4.98 22.59 14.82
C GLY A 216 5.87 21.40 14.49
N ASN A 217 5.32 20.20 14.60
CA ASN A 217 6.02 18.95 14.30
C ASN A 217 5.78 18.53 12.87
N THR A 218 6.79 17.97 12.20
CA THR A 218 6.62 17.32 10.88
C THR A 218 5.64 16.15 10.98
N VAL A 219 5.75 15.34 12.04
CA VAL A 219 4.76 14.31 12.39
C VAL A 219 4.33 14.55 13.85
N SER A 220 3.06 14.80 14.02
CA SER A 220 2.46 15.09 15.33
C SER A 220 2.48 13.91 16.29
N PRO A 221 2.54 14.11 17.60
CA PRO A 221 2.40 13.06 18.61
C PRO A 221 1.07 12.33 18.50
N PHE A 222 1.08 11.01 18.68
CA PHE A 222 -0.15 10.22 18.70
C PHE A 222 -0.05 8.98 19.59
N ASP A 223 -1.23 8.54 20.05
CA ASP A 223 -1.42 7.29 20.78
C ASP A 223 -2.46 6.44 20.03
N ASN A 224 -2.15 5.18 19.72
CA ASN A 224 -3.13 4.28 19.13
C ASN A 224 -3.24 2.93 19.83
N TYR A 225 -4.43 2.34 19.72
CA TYR A 225 -4.79 1.09 20.33
C TYR A 225 -5.45 0.18 19.29
N THR A 226 -4.99 -1.06 19.21
CA THR A 226 -5.60 -2.08 18.37
C THR A 226 -6.03 -3.26 19.23
N PHE A 227 -7.26 -3.69 19.08
CA PHE A 227 -7.76 -4.95 19.62
C PHE A 227 -8.30 -5.81 18.50
N SER A 228 -7.95 -7.10 18.46
CA SER A 228 -8.52 -8.04 17.51
C SER A 228 -8.78 -9.41 18.15
N SER A 229 -9.82 -10.09 17.66
CA SER A 229 -10.16 -11.43 18.09
C SER A 229 -10.60 -12.28 16.90
N LYS A 230 -10.33 -13.57 16.99
CA LYS A 230 -10.82 -14.58 16.04
C LYS A 230 -11.28 -15.82 16.81
N VAL A 231 -12.56 -16.16 16.66
CA VAL A 231 -13.16 -17.35 17.25
C VAL A 231 -13.52 -18.31 16.13
N THR A 232 -13.13 -19.56 16.27
CA THR A 232 -13.49 -20.64 15.34
C THR A 232 -14.23 -21.73 16.09
N TYR A 233 -15.26 -22.28 15.47
CA TYR A 233 -16.03 -23.37 16.05
C TYR A 233 -16.40 -24.40 14.98
N GLN A 234 -16.07 -25.67 15.25
CA GLN A 234 -16.41 -26.78 14.38
C GLN A 234 -17.78 -27.35 14.76
N LEU A 235 -18.79 -27.02 13.95
CA LEU A 235 -20.15 -27.52 14.11
C LEU A 235 -20.31 -28.86 13.37
N GLY A 236 -19.85 -29.94 13.99
CA GLY A 236 -19.81 -31.26 13.36
C GLY A 236 -18.61 -31.39 12.38
N ASN A 237 -18.66 -32.42 11.51
CA ASN A 237 -17.52 -32.79 10.66
C ASN A 237 -17.49 -32.03 9.32
N ARG A 238 -18.53 -31.26 8.99
CA ARG A 238 -18.71 -30.62 7.68
C ARG A 238 -18.90 -29.12 7.73
N THR A 239 -19.07 -28.54 8.91
CA THR A 239 -19.38 -27.12 9.06
C THR A 239 -18.39 -26.46 10.01
N ASP A 240 -17.67 -25.47 9.51
CA ASP A 240 -16.77 -24.64 10.28
C ASP A 240 -17.34 -23.21 10.35
N LEU A 241 -17.41 -22.67 11.55
CA LEU A 241 -17.79 -21.28 11.82
C LEU A 241 -16.55 -20.50 12.22
N SER A 242 -16.41 -19.29 11.74
CA SER A 242 -15.37 -18.34 12.15
C SER A 242 -15.97 -16.96 12.32
N VAL A 243 -15.63 -16.28 13.41
CA VAL A 243 -15.97 -14.87 13.62
C VAL A 243 -14.69 -14.13 13.94
N ALA A 244 -14.31 -13.18 13.09
CA ALA A 244 -13.20 -12.29 13.34
C ALA A 244 -13.70 -10.86 13.56
N GLY A 245 -13.05 -10.12 14.45
CA GLY A 245 -13.33 -8.72 14.69
C GLY A 245 -12.08 -7.96 15.05
N ARG A 246 -12.04 -6.69 14.68
CA ARG A 246 -10.96 -5.74 14.99
C ARG A 246 -11.57 -4.41 15.43
N PHE A 247 -10.92 -3.76 16.38
CA PHE A 247 -11.16 -2.40 16.79
C PHE A 247 -9.82 -1.65 16.78
N PHE A 248 -9.83 -0.44 16.25
CA PHE A 248 -8.69 0.49 16.25
C PHE A 248 -9.17 1.85 16.74
N HIS A 249 -8.34 2.51 17.52
CA HIS A 249 -8.55 3.86 18.01
C HIS A 249 -7.23 4.60 18.03
N GLU A 250 -7.23 5.86 17.57
CA GLU A 250 -6.07 6.75 17.58
C GLU A 250 -6.48 8.15 18.02
N ASP A 251 -5.67 8.72 18.91
CA ASP A 251 -5.70 10.12 19.30
C ASP A 251 -4.40 10.78 18.85
N GLN A 252 -4.50 11.84 18.06
CA GLN A 252 -3.38 12.64 17.57
C GLN A 252 -3.50 14.07 18.09
N ARG A 253 -2.36 14.65 18.51
CA ARG A 253 -2.29 16.03 19.04
C ARG A 253 -1.60 16.91 18.02
N PHE A 254 -2.32 17.85 17.45
CA PHE A 254 -1.81 18.81 16.48
C PHE A 254 -1.35 20.09 17.14
N ASN A 255 -0.23 20.62 16.64
CA ASN A 255 0.27 21.95 16.94
C ASN A 255 1.09 22.42 15.74
N PHE A 256 0.62 23.45 15.02
CA PHE A 256 1.32 24.00 13.86
C PHE A 256 0.88 25.44 13.56
N GLU A 257 1.72 26.17 12.82
CA GLU A 257 1.40 27.49 12.32
C GLU A 257 0.59 27.44 11.03
N VAL A 258 -0.36 28.36 10.93
CA VAL A 258 -1.10 28.64 9.70
C VAL A 258 -0.89 30.08 9.27
N LEU A 259 -0.87 30.32 7.97
CA LEU A 259 -0.81 31.69 7.42
C LEU A 259 -2.23 32.23 7.30
N GLN A 260 -2.50 33.36 7.93
CA GLN A 260 -3.71 34.15 7.74
C GLN A 260 -3.31 35.55 7.24
N GLY A 261 -3.43 35.78 5.93
CA GLY A 261 -2.80 36.92 5.28
C GLY A 261 -1.25 36.83 5.39
N ASN A 262 -0.64 37.86 5.95
CA ASN A 262 0.81 37.89 6.21
C ASN A 262 1.20 37.47 7.64
N ASN A 263 0.22 37.08 8.46
CA ASN A 263 0.47 36.74 9.87
C ASN A 263 0.56 35.22 10.03
N ARG A 264 1.56 34.76 10.78
CA ARG A 264 1.64 33.38 11.25
C ARG A 264 0.88 33.26 12.57
N ILE A 265 -0.08 32.38 12.62
CA ILE A 265 -0.96 32.14 13.75
C ILE A 265 -0.82 30.71 14.22
N GLN A 266 -0.58 30.50 15.51
CA GLN A 266 -0.50 29.20 16.14
C GLN A 266 -1.90 28.57 16.21
N THR A 267 -1.97 27.31 15.80
CA THR A 267 -3.17 26.48 15.95
C THR A 267 -2.81 25.20 16.70
N SER A 268 -3.73 24.73 17.51
CA SER A 268 -3.61 23.45 18.18
C SER A 268 -4.95 22.72 18.16
N GLY A 269 -4.91 21.41 18.39
CA GLY A 269 -6.12 20.62 18.41
C GLY A 269 -5.92 19.13 18.47
N ILE A 270 -7.01 18.39 18.27
CA ILE A 270 -7.06 16.94 18.42
C ILE A 270 -7.63 16.32 17.16
N GLY A 271 -6.98 15.27 16.69
CA GLY A 271 -7.49 14.31 15.71
C GLY A 271 -7.86 13.01 16.40
N ASN A 272 -9.03 12.46 16.07
CA ASN A 272 -9.50 11.18 16.59
C ASN A 272 -9.91 10.27 15.44
N THR A 273 -9.38 9.05 15.43
CA THR A 273 -9.73 8.04 14.43
C THR A 273 -10.20 6.77 15.10
N GLN A 274 -11.32 6.22 14.62
CA GLN A 274 -11.87 4.95 15.08
C GLN A 274 -12.22 4.07 13.88
N ASP A 275 -11.90 2.79 13.99
CA ASP A 275 -12.20 1.79 12.97
C ASP A 275 -12.58 0.47 13.66
N TRP A 276 -13.74 -0.08 13.31
CA TRP A 276 -14.08 -1.43 13.74
C TRP A 276 -14.60 -2.26 12.58
N ASN A 277 -14.35 -3.54 12.63
CA ASN A 277 -14.91 -4.49 11.68
C ASN A 277 -15.34 -5.80 12.34
N LEU A 278 -16.26 -6.50 11.67
CA LEU A 278 -16.77 -7.81 12.05
C LEU A 278 -16.93 -8.67 10.79
N ASN A 279 -16.40 -9.89 10.83
CA ASN A 279 -16.39 -10.83 9.71
C ASN A 279 -16.80 -12.26 10.17
N PRO A 280 -18.08 -12.57 10.32
CA PRO A 280 -18.56 -13.95 10.45
C PRO A 280 -18.49 -14.68 9.11
N VAL A 281 -17.95 -15.91 9.15
CA VAL A 281 -17.79 -16.79 8.00
C VAL A 281 -18.31 -18.19 8.36
N VAL A 282 -19.13 -18.76 7.50
CA VAL A 282 -19.61 -20.14 7.58
C VAL A 282 -19.08 -20.91 6.38
N THR A 283 -18.35 -21.98 6.62
CA THR A 283 -17.88 -22.91 5.57
C THR A 283 -18.58 -24.24 5.75
N HIS A 284 -19.29 -24.69 4.71
CA HIS A 284 -19.98 -25.98 4.72
C HIS A 284 -19.52 -26.87 3.56
N ARG A 285 -19.12 -28.10 3.88
CA ARG A 285 -18.75 -29.13 2.89
C ARG A 285 -19.92 -30.09 2.71
N PHE A 286 -20.68 -29.94 1.63
CA PHE A 286 -21.79 -30.83 1.30
C PHE A 286 -21.32 -32.25 1.07
N ASN A 287 -20.23 -32.38 0.32
CA ASN A 287 -19.54 -33.64 0.03
C ASN A 287 -18.07 -33.36 -0.33
N SER A 288 -17.34 -34.36 -0.83
CA SER A 288 -15.94 -34.20 -1.27
C SER A 288 -15.74 -33.29 -2.49
N ARG A 289 -16.82 -32.99 -3.23
CA ARG A 289 -16.76 -32.19 -4.47
C ARG A 289 -17.37 -30.79 -4.33
N LEU A 290 -18.23 -30.55 -3.35
CA LEU A 290 -18.95 -29.29 -3.21
C LEU A 290 -18.74 -28.70 -1.83
N LYS A 291 -18.15 -27.49 -1.80
CA LYS A 291 -17.96 -26.66 -0.63
C LYS A 291 -18.64 -25.31 -0.86
N ALA A 292 -19.35 -24.79 0.10
CA ALA A 292 -19.90 -23.44 0.08
C ALA A 292 -19.35 -22.61 1.25
N ILE A 293 -19.18 -21.31 1.01
CA ILE A 293 -18.69 -20.33 1.97
C ILE A 293 -19.65 -19.16 1.93
N GLY A 294 -20.30 -18.90 3.08
CA GLY A 294 -21.06 -17.68 3.31
C GLY A 294 -20.29 -16.76 4.23
N ARG A 295 -20.24 -15.49 3.92
CA ARG A 295 -19.59 -14.46 4.73
C ARG A 295 -20.42 -13.20 4.80
N PHE A 296 -20.28 -12.50 5.91
CA PHE A 296 -20.91 -11.20 6.11
C PHE A 296 -19.87 -10.27 6.71
N TYR A 297 -19.46 -9.28 5.94
CA TYR A 297 -18.49 -8.30 6.42
C TYR A 297 -19.18 -6.97 6.71
N ALA A 298 -18.89 -6.42 7.88
CA ALA A 298 -19.36 -5.11 8.30
C ALA A 298 -18.18 -4.32 8.88
N THR A 299 -18.03 -3.08 8.46
CA THR A 299 -17.02 -2.18 9.02
C THR A 299 -17.51 -0.75 9.05
N LYS A 300 -17.04 0.01 10.05
CA LYS A 300 -17.27 1.45 10.17
C LYS A 300 -15.99 2.16 10.56
N TYR A 301 -15.67 3.19 9.79
CA TYR A 301 -14.56 4.11 10.03
C TYR A 301 -15.11 5.48 10.41
N LYS A 302 -14.49 6.11 11.39
CA LYS A 302 -14.76 7.50 11.79
C LYS A 302 -13.45 8.24 11.95
N SER A 303 -13.40 9.48 11.49
CA SER A 303 -12.29 10.40 11.70
C SER A 303 -12.87 11.76 12.05
N LYS A 304 -12.30 12.39 13.07
CA LYS A 304 -12.67 13.75 13.48
C LYS A 304 -11.40 14.55 13.73
N THR A 305 -11.37 15.79 13.25
CA THR A 305 -10.28 16.74 13.49
C THR A 305 -10.88 18.06 13.94
N ASP A 306 -10.47 18.54 15.12
CA ASP A 306 -10.86 19.83 15.68
C ASP A 306 -9.60 20.66 15.93
N LEU A 307 -9.45 21.79 15.21
CA LEU A 307 -8.34 22.72 15.36
C LEU A 307 -8.84 24.11 15.73
N SER A 308 -8.16 24.74 16.66
CA SER A 308 -8.50 26.08 17.15
C SER A 308 -7.26 26.98 17.13
N PHE A 309 -7.48 28.29 17.03
CA PHE A 309 -6.43 29.29 17.24
C PHE A 309 -6.03 29.31 18.71
N GLU A 310 -4.73 29.27 19.00
CA GLU A 310 -4.26 29.32 20.39
C GLU A 310 -4.50 30.68 21.06
N ALA A 311 -4.55 31.74 20.26
CA ALA A 311 -4.67 33.11 20.78
C ALA A 311 -6.01 33.40 21.45
N ASP A 312 -7.11 32.88 20.95
CA ASP A 312 -8.48 33.19 21.41
C ASP A 312 -9.39 31.98 21.57
N GLY A 313 -8.90 30.76 21.19
CA GLY A 313 -9.68 29.55 21.22
C GLY A 313 -10.75 29.45 20.08
N GLY A 314 -10.75 30.40 19.16
CA GLY A 314 -11.65 30.39 18.01
C GLY A 314 -11.40 29.16 17.12
N SER A 315 -12.47 28.58 16.58
CA SER A 315 -12.35 27.39 15.68
C SER A 315 -11.62 27.80 14.40
N TYR A 316 -10.54 27.09 14.06
CA TYR A 316 -9.84 27.21 12.78
C TYR A 316 -10.36 26.22 11.75
N TYR A 317 -10.47 24.95 12.14
CA TYR A 317 -10.86 23.88 11.24
C TYR A 317 -11.58 22.77 12.01
N ASN A 318 -12.70 22.34 11.49
CA ASN A 318 -13.44 21.19 11.99
C ASN A 318 -13.80 20.28 10.82
N ASP A 319 -13.44 19.00 10.92
CA ASP A 319 -13.72 18.00 9.92
C ASP A 319 -14.19 16.72 10.58
N GLU A 320 -15.28 16.16 10.08
CA GLU A 320 -15.78 14.86 10.53
C GLU A 320 -16.12 13.99 9.31
N LEU A 321 -15.65 12.74 9.34
CA LEU A 321 -15.92 11.71 8.36
C LEU A 321 -16.44 10.45 9.06
N SER A 322 -17.54 9.90 8.57
CA SER A 322 -18.05 8.59 8.94
C SER A 322 -18.32 7.77 7.68
N GLN A 323 -17.65 6.62 7.55
CA GLN A 323 -17.81 5.70 6.44
C GLN A 323 -18.26 4.34 6.98
N SER A 324 -19.31 3.76 6.39
CA SER A 324 -19.80 2.42 6.69
C SER A 324 -19.74 1.55 5.44
N PHE A 325 -19.43 0.27 5.63
CA PHE A 325 -19.34 -0.69 4.52
C PHE A 325 -19.91 -2.04 4.98
N LEU A 326 -20.83 -2.60 4.19
CA LEU A 326 -21.47 -3.90 4.42
C LEU A 326 -21.33 -4.76 3.17
N ARG A 327 -20.93 -6.04 3.34
CA ARG A 327 -20.79 -6.99 2.22
C ARG A 327 -21.22 -8.40 2.62
N PRO A 328 -22.47 -8.81 2.40
CA PRO A 328 -22.85 -10.21 2.32
C PRO A 328 -22.33 -10.83 1.02
N GLU A 329 -21.72 -12.01 1.12
CA GLU A 329 -21.21 -12.76 -0.03
C GLU A 329 -21.42 -14.26 0.17
N VAL A 330 -21.80 -14.96 -0.89
CA VAL A 330 -21.84 -16.42 -0.93
C VAL A 330 -21.03 -16.90 -2.13
N ASN A 331 -20.16 -17.88 -1.92
CA ASN A 331 -19.46 -18.55 -3.00
C ASN A 331 -19.47 -20.08 -2.83
N GLY A 332 -19.38 -20.78 -3.95
CA GLY A 332 -19.32 -22.23 -4.01
C GLY A 332 -18.09 -22.67 -4.79
N GLU A 333 -17.43 -23.72 -4.31
CA GLU A 333 -16.32 -24.39 -4.98
C GLU A 333 -16.78 -25.77 -5.40
N TYR A 334 -16.70 -26.08 -6.71
CA TYR A 334 -17.02 -27.38 -7.25
C TYR A 334 -15.77 -28.04 -7.83
N TYR A 335 -15.39 -29.17 -7.27
CA TYR A 335 -14.25 -29.99 -7.69
C TYR A 335 -14.75 -31.06 -8.66
N PHE A 336 -14.59 -30.85 -9.98
CA PHE A 336 -14.84 -31.90 -10.98
C PHE A 336 -13.86 -33.07 -10.74
N ASN A 337 -12.60 -32.70 -10.47
CA ASN A 337 -11.50 -33.53 -10.00
C ASN A 337 -10.40 -32.60 -9.43
N ASP A 338 -9.27 -33.16 -8.98
CA ASP A 338 -8.15 -32.41 -8.38
C ASP A 338 -7.47 -31.42 -9.35
N LYS A 339 -7.71 -31.56 -10.67
CA LYS A 339 -7.13 -30.74 -11.74
C LYS A 339 -8.14 -29.76 -12.36
N ASN A 340 -9.36 -29.74 -11.88
CA ASN A 340 -10.45 -29.00 -12.52
C ASN A 340 -11.43 -28.51 -11.46
N ILE A 341 -11.33 -27.23 -11.13
CA ILE A 341 -12.06 -26.61 -10.02
C ILE A 341 -12.76 -25.37 -10.53
N LEU A 342 -14.06 -25.28 -10.24
CA LEU A 342 -14.88 -24.12 -10.55
C LEU A 342 -15.28 -23.43 -9.24
N THR A 343 -14.97 -22.16 -9.13
CA THR A 343 -15.45 -21.27 -8.06
C THR A 343 -16.47 -20.30 -8.66
N VAL A 344 -17.66 -20.21 -8.09
CA VAL A 344 -18.69 -19.24 -8.49
C VAL A 344 -19.19 -18.54 -7.23
N GLY A 345 -19.41 -17.26 -7.30
CA GLY A 345 -19.92 -16.49 -6.16
C GLY A 345 -20.61 -15.21 -6.57
N GLY A 346 -21.25 -14.60 -5.58
CA GLY A 346 -21.88 -13.31 -5.75
C GLY A 346 -22.19 -12.67 -4.40
N GLY A 347 -22.42 -11.40 -4.44
CA GLY A 347 -22.68 -10.62 -3.24
C GLY A 347 -23.24 -9.24 -3.56
N TYR A 348 -23.39 -8.50 -2.49
CA TYR A 348 -23.89 -7.14 -2.50
C TYR A 348 -23.00 -6.27 -1.62
N ILE A 349 -22.70 -5.07 -2.07
CA ILE A 349 -21.96 -4.07 -1.30
C ILE A 349 -22.91 -2.90 -1.05
N SER A 350 -23.02 -2.49 0.21
CA SER A 350 -23.63 -1.23 0.60
C SER A 350 -22.59 -0.40 1.32
N GLU A 351 -22.27 0.74 0.75
CA GLU A 351 -21.32 1.69 1.30
C GLU A 351 -21.97 3.04 1.50
N SER A 352 -21.66 3.71 2.60
CA SER A 352 -22.15 5.05 2.89
C SER A 352 -21.05 5.92 3.47
N VAL A 353 -21.09 7.20 3.12
CA VAL A 353 -20.19 8.22 3.65
C VAL A 353 -20.98 9.45 4.05
N GLN A 354 -20.69 9.95 5.26
CA GLN A 354 -21.15 11.22 5.78
C GLN A 354 -19.95 12.04 6.25
N THR A 355 -19.82 13.28 5.78
CA THR A 355 -18.73 14.17 6.15
C THR A 355 -19.16 15.63 6.10
N THR A 356 -18.48 16.46 6.89
CA THR A 356 -18.64 17.93 6.85
C THR A 356 -18.16 18.57 5.53
N ARG A 357 -17.44 17.79 4.71
CA ARG A 357 -16.95 18.26 3.38
C ARG A 357 -17.95 18.05 2.24
N TYR A 358 -19.12 17.45 2.52
CA TYR A 358 -20.22 17.33 1.57
C TYR A 358 -21.37 18.24 2.03
N ASP A 359 -22.17 18.69 1.09
CA ASP A 359 -23.25 19.63 1.38
C ASP A 359 -24.13 19.16 2.53
N ASP A 360 -24.29 20.04 3.54
CA ASP A 360 -25.17 19.88 4.72
C ASP A 360 -24.97 18.59 5.53
N GLY A 361 -23.82 17.91 5.38
CA GLY A 361 -23.54 16.66 6.09
C GLY A 361 -24.45 15.50 5.71
N VAL A 362 -25.05 15.55 4.52
CA VAL A 362 -25.95 14.49 4.00
C VAL A 362 -25.18 13.19 3.79
N GLU A 363 -25.70 12.08 4.30
CA GLU A 363 -25.14 10.75 4.05
C GLU A 363 -25.36 10.35 2.59
N ARG A 364 -24.26 9.97 1.90
CA ARG A 364 -24.24 9.52 0.51
C ARG A 364 -24.08 8.01 0.46
N PHE A 365 -24.75 7.35 -0.48
CA PHE A 365 -24.81 5.90 -0.58
C PHE A 365 -24.33 5.41 -1.96
N GLN A 366 -23.56 4.32 -1.92
CA GLN A 366 -23.22 3.53 -3.09
C GLN A 366 -23.63 2.07 -2.88
N TYR A 367 -24.30 1.51 -3.87
CA TYR A 367 -24.74 0.11 -3.86
C TYR A 367 -24.15 -0.61 -5.07
N THR A 368 -23.58 -1.79 -4.85
CA THR A 368 -23.03 -2.61 -5.93
C THR A 368 -23.45 -4.06 -5.78
N SER A 369 -24.13 -4.59 -6.77
CA SER A 369 -24.40 -6.04 -6.89
C SER A 369 -23.34 -6.66 -7.79
N TYR A 370 -22.82 -7.84 -7.44
CA TYR A 370 -21.82 -8.50 -8.25
C TYR A 370 -21.95 -10.02 -8.29
N GLY A 371 -21.46 -10.58 -9.40
CA GLY A 371 -21.26 -12.02 -9.55
C GLY A 371 -19.91 -12.29 -10.17
N PHE A 372 -19.26 -13.38 -9.77
CA PHE A 372 -17.97 -13.79 -10.30
C PHE A 372 -17.87 -15.28 -10.50
N PHE A 373 -16.97 -15.69 -11.40
CA PHE A 373 -16.56 -17.08 -11.56
C PHE A 373 -15.05 -17.16 -11.75
N GLN A 374 -14.47 -18.29 -11.37
CA GLN A 374 -13.09 -18.64 -11.65
C GLN A 374 -13.00 -20.14 -11.93
N HIS A 375 -12.40 -20.50 -13.04
CA HIS A 375 -12.15 -21.87 -13.43
C HIS A 375 -10.65 -22.14 -13.43
N GLU A 376 -10.21 -23.04 -12.57
CA GLU A 376 -8.85 -23.54 -12.48
C GLU A 376 -8.76 -24.87 -13.19
N TRP A 377 -7.90 -24.95 -14.21
CA TRP A 377 -7.79 -26.11 -15.07
C TRP A 377 -6.33 -26.50 -15.31
N MET A 378 -6.02 -27.77 -15.10
CA MET A 378 -4.71 -28.37 -15.37
C MET A 378 -4.87 -29.41 -16.48
N PRO A 379 -4.87 -28.99 -17.77
CA PRO A 379 -5.04 -29.93 -18.91
C PRO A 379 -3.96 -31.00 -18.94
N PHE A 380 -2.72 -30.63 -18.55
CA PHE A 380 -1.57 -31.50 -18.45
C PHE A 380 -0.85 -31.28 -17.11
N ALA A 381 -0.01 -32.24 -16.72
CA ALA A 381 0.73 -32.19 -15.45
C ALA A 381 1.64 -30.94 -15.30
N LYS A 382 2.09 -30.37 -16.42
CA LYS A 382 3.01 -29.23 -16.48
C LYS A 382 2.32 -27.91 -16.87
N TRP A 383 1.02 -27.90 -17.06
CA TRP A 383 0.31 -26.71 -17.53
C TRP A 383 -0.92 -26.44 -16.69
N SER A 384 -0.97 -25.26 -16.08
CA SER A 384 -2.15 -24.79 -15.38
C SER A 384 -2.67 -23.49 -15.98
N VAL A 385 -3.98 -23.35 -16.03
CA VAL A 385 -4.70 -22.19 -16.56
C VAL A 385 -5.76 -21.76 -15.55
N ILE A 386 -5.88 -20.47 -15.32
CA ILE A 386 -6.98 -19.87 -14.57
C ILE A 386 -7.70 -18.89 -15.48
N LEU A 387 -8.98 -19.13 -15.70
CA LEU A 387 -9.91 -18.22 -16.36
C LEU A 387 -10.88 -17.68 -15.33
N GLY A 388 -11.03 -16.39 -15.24
CA GLY A 388 -11.96 -15.74 -14.33
C GLY A 388 -12.68 -14.56 -14.96
N GLY A 389 -13.79 -14.18 -14.35
CA GLY A 389 -14.55 -13.00 -14.74
C GLY A 389 -15.48 -12.56 -13.63
N ARG A 390 -15.71 -11.26 -13.55
CA ARG A 390 -16.62 -10.64 -12.61
C ARG A 390 -17.43 -9.56 -13.31
N TYR A 391 -18.70 -9.51 -12.99
CA TYR A 391 -19.61 -8.46 -13.40
C TYR A 391 -20.11 -7.72 -12.17
N ASP A 392 -19.95 -6.39 -12.18
CA ASP A 392 -20.42 -5.46 -11.16
C ASP A 392 -21.47 -4.53 -11.76
N ARG A 393 -22.50 -4.21 -10.98
CA ARG A 393 -23.51 -3.21 -11.31
C ARG A 393 -23.74 -2.28 -10.11
N SER A 394 -23.49 -1.00 -10.33
CA SER A 394 -23.59 0.05 -9.30
C SER A 394 -24.59 1.13 -9.68
N ASN A 395 -25.11 1.85 -8.68
CA ASN A 395 -25.93 3.04 -8.86
C ASN A 395 -25.11 4.29 -9.23
N ILE A 396 -23.78 4.28 -9.08
CA ILE A 396 -22.90 5.43 -9.36
C ILE A 396 -22.27 5.32 -10.75
N TYR A 397 -21.60 4.20 -11.07
CA TYR A 397 -20.77 4.07 -12.29
C TYR A 397 -21.36 3.07 -13.31
N GLY A 398 -22.61 2.64 -13.13
CA GLY A 398 -23.25 1.69 -14.03
C GLY A 398 -22.71 0.27 -13.90
N SER A 399 -22.23 -0.32 -15.00
CA SER A 399 -21.82 -1.73 -15.06
C SER A 399 -20.38 -1.88 -15.53
N GLN A 400 -19.64 -2.83 -14.91
CA GLN A 400 -18.28 -3.15 -15.28
C GLN A 400 -18.08 -4.67 -15.41
N PHE A 401 -17.29 -5.10 -16.41
CA PHE A 401 -16.89 -6.50 -16.58
C PHE A 401 -15.38 -6.65 -16.56
N SER A 402 -14.88 -7.46 -15.63
CA SER A 402 -13.45 -7.67 -15.37
C SER A 402 -13.03 -9.11 -15.69
N PRO A 403 -12.63 -9.45 -16.94
CA PRO A 403 -12.09 -10.75 -17.30
C PRO A 403 -10.63 -10.88 -16.89
N LYS A 404 -10.19 -12.11 -16.61
CA LYS A 404 -8.79 -12.47 -16.34
C LYS A 404 -8.44 -13.83 -16.90
N LEU A 405 -7.28 -13.94 -17.50
CA LEU A 405 -6.66 -15.19 -17.91
C LEU A 405 -5.24 -15.25 -17.36
N SER A 406 -4.88 -16.34 -16.72
CA SER A 406 -3.52 -16.60 -16.24
C SER A 406 -3.09 -18.00 -16.59
N SER A 407 -1.83 -18.19 -16.94
CA SER A 407 -1.27 -19.47 -17.36
C SER A 407 0.11 -19.69 -16.76
N GLN A 408 0.39 -20.89 -16.31
CA GLN A 408 1.71 -21.35 -15.88
C GLN A 408 2.09 -22.60 -16.65
N PHE A 409 3.32 -22.62 -17.12
CA PHE A 409 3.90 -23.79 -17.80
C PHE A 409 5.24 -24.17 -17.17
N ASP A 410 5.31 -25.38 -16.60
CA ASP A 410 6.53 -25.93 -16.00
C ASP A 410 7.41 -26.50 -17.13
N LEU A 411 8.33 -25.68 -17.64
CA LEU A 411 9.23 -26.07 -18.72
C LEU A 411 10.09 -27.27 -18.28
N ASN A 412 10.64 -27.18 -17.09
CA ASN A 412 11.35 -28.24 -16.38
C ASN A 412 11.33 -27.96 -14.87
N ASP A 413 12.00 -28.78 -14.06
CA ASP A 413 12.03 -28.66 -12.60
C ASP A 413 12.71 -27.36 -12.10
N LYS A 414 13.41 -26.62 -12.97
CA LYS A 414 14.12 -25.38 -12.64
C LYS A 414 13.51 -24.11 -13.23
N ILE A 415 12.65 -24.23 -14.22
CA ILE A 415 12.10 -23.10 -14.96
C ILE A 415 10.59 -23.25 -15.06
N VAL A 416 9.89 -22.29 -14.49
CA VAL A 416 8.43 -22.16 -14.53
C VAL A 416 8.08 -20.84 -15.22
N LEU A 417 7.41 -20.89 -16.36
CA LEU A 417 6.95 -19.71 -17.09
C LEU A 417 5.54 -19.34 -16.63
N LYS A 418 5.29 -18.04 -16.50
CA LYS A 418 4.00 -17.50 -16.07
C LYS A 418 3.58 -16.35 -16.98
N ALA A 419 2.29 -16.28 -17.28
CA ALA A 419 1.70 -15.17 -18.02
C ALA A 419 0.31 -14.86 -17.45
N SER A 420 -0.04 -13.59 -17.37
CA SER A 420 -1.40 -13.19 -17.03
C SER A 420 -1.82 -11.94 -17.79
N VAL A 421 -3.08 -11.89 -18.17
CA VAL A 421 -3.74 -10.75 -18.80
C VAL A 421 -5.10 -10.56 -18.16
N GLY A 422 -5.50 -9.31 -17.95
CA GLY A 422 -6.80 -9.00 -17.38
C GLY A 422 -7.18 -7.55 -17.51
N LYS A 423 -8.48 -7.29 -17.34
CA LYS A 423 -9.03 -5.97 -17.13
C LYS A 423 -9.37 -5.76 -15.67
N GLY A 424 -9.18 -4.54 -15.20
CA GLY A 424 -9.62 -4.07 -13.90
C GLY A 424 -10.36 -2.74 -14.04
N PHE A 425 -10.99 -2.31 -12.97
CA PHE A 425 -11.61 -0.99 -12.91
C PHE A 425 -11.49 -0.40 -11.51
N LYS A 426 -11.60 0.93 -11.42
CA LYS A 426 -11.79 1.65 -10.17
C LYS A 426 -13.03 2.53 -10.29
N ALA A 427 -13.96 2.37 -9.38
CA ALA A 427 -15.13 3.24 -9.27
C ALA A 427 -14.71 4.66 -8.85
N PRO A 428 -15.40 5.70 -9.30
CA PRO A 428 -15.30 7.02 -8.69
C PRO A 428 -15.57 6.92 -7.19
N ASP A 429 -14.73 7.53 -6.38
CA ASP A 429 -14.94 7.59 -4.94
C ASP A 429 -15.93 8.71 -4.56
N PHE A 430 -16.46 8.65 -3.33
CA PHE A 430 -17.44 9.63 -2.86
C PHE A 430 -16.91 11.07 -2.91
N ARG A 431 -15.59 11.27 -2.69
CA ARG A 431 -14.93 12.57 -2.77
C ARG A 431 -14.96 13.10 -4.22
N GLN A 432 -14.63 12.26 -5.20
CA GLN A 432 -14.63 12.64 -6.61
C GLN A 432 -16.02 13.03 -7.10
N VAL A 433 -17.07 12.48 -6.49
CA VAL A 433 -18.46 12.73 -6.88
C VAL A 433 -19.09 13.89 -6.08
N TYR A 434 -18.87 13.96 -4.76
CA TYR A 434 -19.67 14.81 -3.85
C TYR A 434 -18.89 15.86 -3.06
N LEU A 435 -17.56 15.99 -3.24
CA LEU A 435 -16.79 16.97 -2.48
C LEU A 435 -17.26 18.40 -2.73
N ASN A 436 -17.46 19.17 -1.66
CA ASN A 436 -17.64 20.60 -1.69
C ASN A 436 -16.71 21.23 -0.64
N PHE A 437 -15.46 21.46 -1.05
CA PHE A 437 -14.40 21.89 -0.14
C PHE A 437 -13.76 23.18 -0.64
N THR A 438 -13.65 24.15 0.26
CA THR A 438 -12.88 25.37 0.04
C THR A 438 -11.77 25.41 1.09
N ASN A 439 -10.53 25.56 0.64
CA ASN A 439 -9.38 25.68 1.52
C ASN A 439 -9.43 27.05 2.21
N PRO A 440 -9.47 27.11 3.57
CA PRO A 440 -9.53 28.37 4.30
C PRO A 440 -8.21 29.14 4.35
N ALA A 441 -7.10 28.53 3.90
CA ALA A 441 -5.81 29.20 3.89
C ALA A 441 -5.76 30.38 2.93
N ALA A 442 -4.92 31.37 3.22
CA ALA A 442 -4.73 32.55 2.36
C ALA A 442 -4.33 32.16 0.93
N GLY A 443 -5.00 32.74 -0.08
CA GLY A 443 -4.84 32.35 -1.46
C GLY A 443 -5.57 31.04 -1.83
N GLY A 444 -6.53 30.63 -1.03
CA GLY A 444 -7.24 29.37 -1.08
C GLY A 444 -7.76 28.95 -2.44
N TYR A 445 -8.13 27.68 -2.55
CA TYR A 445 -8.74 27.08 -3.73
C TYR A 445 -9.98 26.28 -3.32
N SER A 446 -10.87 26.04 -4.26
CA SER A 446 -12.00 25.13 -4.04
C SER A 446 -11.84 23.86 -4.87
N VAL A 447 -12.32 22.73 -4.33
CA VAL A 447 -12.42 21.47 -5.06
C VAL A 447 -13.85 20.96 -4.96
N LEU A 448 -14.48 20.82 -6.10
CA LEU A 448 -15.88 20.41 -6.23
C LEU A 448 -15.97 19.02 -6.86
N GLY A 449 -16.75 18.13 -6.28
CA GLY A 449 -17.09 16.84 -6.86
C GLY A 449 -17.91 17.02 -8.14
N SER A 450 -17.86 16.07 -9.05
CA SER A 450 -18.50 16.17 -10.36
C SER A 450 -20.01 16.41 -10.30
N ALA A 451 -20.71 15.81 -9.33
CA ALA A 451 -22.15 15.98 -9.15
C ALA A 451 -22.53 17.32 -8.50
N VAL A 452 -21.59 18.04 -7.89
CA VAL A 452 -21.82 19.31 -7.17
C VAL A 452 -21.37 20.51 -8.01
N ALA A 453 -20.37 20.32 -8.85
CA ALA A 453 -19.66 21.40 -9.51
C ALA A 453 -20.56 22.27 -10.41
N ALA A 454 -21.45 21.67 -11.21
CA ALA A 454 -22.28 22.39 -12.14
C ALA A 454 -23.25 23.37 -11.43
N GLU A 455 -23.91 22.91 -10.36
CA GLU A 455 -24.84 23.74 -9.58
C GLU A 455 -24.08 24.86 -8.84
N ARG A 456 -22.94 24.52 -8.21
CA ARG A 456 -22.15 25.52 -7.47
C ARG A 456 -21.54 26.58 -8.37
N LEU A 457 -21.07 26.22 -9.57
CA LEU A 457 -20.58 27.20 -10.55
C LEU A 457 -21.68 28.12 -11.06
N ALA A 458 -22.86 27.58 -11.30
CA ALA A 458 -24.00 28.40 -11.71
C ALA A 458 -24.44 29.41 -10.63
N GLU A 459 -24.38 29.02 -9.35
CA GLU A 459 -24.63 29.92 -8.20
C GLU A 459 -23.58 31.03 -8.12
N LEU A 460 -22.27 30.69 -8.20
CA LEU A 460 -21.19 31.67 -8.15
C LEU A 460 -21.22 32.64 -9.35
N ASP A 461 -21.58 32.15 -10.55
CA ASP A 461 -21.72 32.98 -11.74
C ASP A 461 -22.89 33.95 -11.60
N ALA A 462 -24.06 33.50 -11.12
CA ALA A 462 -25.21 34.33 -10.85
C ALA A 462 -24.93 35.45 -9.81
N ASN A 463 -24.03 35.19 -8.87
CA ASN A 463 -23.57 36.18 -7.89
C ASN A 463 -22.48 37.12 -8.42
N GLY A 464 -21.97 36.91 -9.65
CA GLY A 464 -20.87 37.69 -10.22
C GLY A 464 -19.50 37.42 -9.56
N GLU A 465 -19.32 36.25 -8.98
CA GLU A 465 -18.10 35.85 -8.27
C GLU A 465 -17.05 35.17 -9.18
N LEU A 466 -17.39 34.84 -10.43
CA LEU A 466 -16.50 34.18 -11.37
C LEU A 466 -15.88 35.16 -12.38
N LEU A 467 -14.55 35.01 -12.58
CA LEU A 467 -13.81 35.69 -13.64
C LEU A 467 -13.82 34.85 -14.93
N THR A 468 -13.62 33.54 -14.79
CA THR A 468 -13.69 32.56 -15.88
C THR A 468 -14.40 31.31 -15.40
N SER A 469 -15.15 30.65 -16.29
CA SER A 469 -15.79 29.36 -16.00
C SER A 469 -15.85 28.50 -17.26
N LEU A 470 -15.67 27.21 -17.13
CA LEU A 470 -16.10 26.24 -18.14
C LEU A 470 -17.62 26.20 -18.19
N ASP A 471 -18.16 25.88 -19.36
CA ASP A 471 -19.58 25.58 -19.48
C ASP A 471 -19.95 24.42 -18.53
N PRO A 472 -20.89 24.61 -17.59
CA PRO A 472 -21.29 23.54 -16.64
C PRO A 472 -21.72 22.24 -17.33
N SER A 473 -22.21 22.30 -18.57
CA SER A 473 -22.56 21.10 -19.36
C SER A 473 -21.37 20.24 -19.76
N GLN A 474 -20.16 20.76 -19.67
CA GLN A 474 -18.90 20.01 -19.89
C GLN A 474 -18.42 19.26 -18.65
N ILE A 475 -19.04 19.50 -17.48
CA ILE A 475 -18.80 18.80 -16.24
C ILE A 475 -19.87 17.72 -16.12
N GLY A 476 -19.54 16.51 -16.55
CA GLY A 476 -20.47 15.38 -16.59
C GLY A 476 -20.30 14.41 -15.43
N ASP A 477 -21.12 13.37 -15.45
CA ASP A 477 -20.96 12.23 -14.54
C ASP A 477 -19.62 11.54 -14.79
N LEU A 478 -19.01 11.07 -13.71
CA LEU A 478 -17.76 10.32 -13.80
C LEU A 478 -18.02 8.87 -14.22
N GLU A 479 -17.22 8.40 -15.15
CA GLU A 479 -17.13 7.00 -15.51
C GLU A 479 -16.09 6.28 -14.62
N ALA A 480 -16.19 4.95 -14.51
CA ALA A 480 -15.15 4.18 -13.86
C ALA A 480 -13.85 4.25 -14.66
N GLU A 481 -12.74 4.36 -13.95
CA GLU A 481 -11.40 4.20 -14.54
C GLU A 481 -11.21 2.72 -14.93
N GLU A 482 -10.66 2.47 -16.10
CA GLU A 482 -10.44 1.13 -16.62
C GLU A 482 -8.96 0.84 -16.76
N SER A 483 -8.56 -0.40 -16.48
CA SER A 483 -7.19 -0.85 -16.73
C SER A 483 -7.15 -2.10 -17.60
N PHE A 484 -6.11 -2.18 -18.42
CA PHE A 484 -5.69 -3.38 -19.11
C PHE A 484 -4.25 -3.69 -18.75
N ALA A 485 -3.98 -4.90 -18.26
CA ALA A 485 -2.62 -5.24 -17.84
C ALA A 485 -2.18 -6.61 -18.32
N ILE A 486 -0.89 -6.69 -18.64
CA ILE A 486 -0.18 -7.90 -19.05
C ILE A 486 1.02 -8.08 -18.13
N ASN A 487 1.20 -9.30 -17.61
CA ASN A 487 2.40 -9.72 -16.91
C ASN A 487 2.95 -11.00 -17.58
N ILE A 488 4.25 -11.03 -17.82
CA ILE A 488 4.97 -12.20 -18.37
C ILE A 488 6.21 -12.38 -17.50
N GLY A 489 6.38 -13.57 -16.93
CA GLY A 489 7.47 -13.82 -16.03
C GLY A 489 7.94 -15.26 -16.01
N ALA A 490 8.99 -15.47 -15.23
CA ALA A 490 9.54 -16.80 -14.99
C ALA A 490 10.06 -16.90 -13.54
N ASN A 491 9.83 -18.06 -12.93
CA ASN A 491 10.58 -18.48 -11.76
C ASN A 491 11.70 -19.41 -12.21
N ILE A 492 12.94 -19.13 -11.77
CA ILE A 492 14.13 -19.82 -12.27
C ILE A 492 15.02 -20.24 -11.09
N GLU A 493 15.45 -21.47 -11.08
CA GLU A 493 16.56 -21.93 -10.24
C GLU A 493 17.85 -21.92 -11.06
N LEU A 494 18.61 -20.82 -10.99
CA LEU A 494 19.82 -20.59 -11.80
C LEU A 494 20.96 -21.56 -11.42
N LEU A 495 21.15 -21.77 -10.13
CA LEU A 495 22.11 -22.70 -9.53
C LEU A 495 21.41 -23.39 -8.34
N PRO A 496 21.91 -24.53 -7.84
CA PRO A 496 21.36 -25.15 -6.66
C PRO A 496 21.20 -24.16 -5.51
N GLY A 497 19.94 -23.86 -5.16
CA GLY A 497 19.57 -22.87 -4.12
C GLY A 497 19.52 -21.41 -4.53
N LEU A 498 20.05 -21.00 -5.69
CA LEU A 498 19.87 -19.65 -6.23
C LEU A 498 18.55 -19.60 -6.99
N LYS A 499 17.50 -19.12 -6.31
CA LYS A 499 16.17 -18.96 -6.87
C LYS A 499 15.95 -17.50 -7.23
N GLY A 500 15.38 -17.26 -8.41
CA GLY A 500 15.00 -15.94 -8.87
C GLY A 500 13.62 -15.94 -9.52
N ASP A 501 13.00 -14.79 -9.52
CA ASP A 501 11.85 -14.48 -10.35
C ASP A 501 12.14 -13.25 -11.19
N ILE A 502 11.61 -13.25 -12.40
CA ILE A 502 11.62 -12.11 -13.32
C ILE A 502 10.18 -11.91 -13.77
N ASN A 503 9.72 -10.66 -13.76
CA ASN A 503 8.40 -10.27 -14.24
C ASN A 503 8.50 -9.03 -15.11
N LEU A 504 8.06 -9.12 -16.35
CA LEU A 504 7.81 -7.99 -17.25
C LEU A 504 6.35 -7.63 -17.13
N PHE A 505 6.04 -6.35 -16.96
CA PHE A 505 4.67 -5.88 -16.85
C PHE A 505 4.40 -4.68 -17.74
N HIS A 506 3.16 -4.58 -18.18
CA HIS A 506 2.59 -3.41 -18.85
C HIS A 506 1.17 -3.21 -18.34
N ASN A 507 0.90 -2.03 -17.77
CA ASN A 507 -0.42 -1.63 -17.29
C ASN A 507 -0.82 -0.36 -18.05
N GLN A 508 -1.97 -0.37 -18.71
CA GLN A 508 -2.59 0.80 -19.31
C GLN A 508 -3.82 1.17 -18.47
N ILE A 509 -4.02 2.46 -18.22
CA ILE A 509 -5.21 3.00 -17.56
C ILE A 509 -5.82 4.03 -18.49
N ASP A 510 -7.10 3.87 -18.75
CA ASP A 510 -7.93 4.77 -19.52
C ASP A 510 -9.01 5.39 -18.62
N ASN A 511 -9.57 6.53 -18.99
CA ASN A 511 -10.57 7.27 -18.23
C ASN A 511 -10.10 7.68 -16.82
N LEU A 512 -8.83 8.02 -16.65
CA LEU A 512 -8.25 8.43 -15.39
C LEU A 512 -8.97 9.68 -14.86
N ILE A 513 -9.40 9.63 -13.60
CA ILE A 513 -10.11 10.74 -12.94
C ILE A 513 -9.08 11.64 -12.28
N GLU A 514 -8.95 12.86 -12.80
CA GLU A 514 -8.04 13.87 -12.29
C GLU A 514 -8.75 15.19 -12.05
N THR A 515 -8.14 16.05 -11.23
CA THR A 515 -8.64 17.41 -10.98
C THR A 515 -8.22 18.33 -12.12
N GLN A 516 -9.17 19.16 -12.58
CA GLN A 516 -8.93 20.20 -13.56
C GLN A 516 -9.51 21.52 -13.05
N ILE A 517 -8.85 22.65 -13.37
CA ILE A 517 -9.41 23.98 -13.14
C ILE A 517 -10.66 24.13 -14.02
N VAL A 518 -11.80 24.35 -13.38
CA VAL A 518 -13.10 24.53 -14.05
C VAL A 518 -13.58 25.98 -14.00
N ALA A 519 -13.06 26.78 -13.06
CA ALA A 519 -13.34 28.20 -12.95
C ALA A 519 -12.24 28.93 -12.18
N THR A 520 -12.20 30.24 -12.30
CA THR A 520 -11.40 31.15 -11.48
C THR A 520 -12.31 32.26 -10.94
N THR A 521 -12.23 32.53 -9.65
CA THR A 521 -13.00 33.58 -9.00
C THR A 521 -12.45 34.97 -9.31
N VAL A 522 -13.24 36.03 -9.09
CA VAL A 522 -12.81 37.43 -9.21
C VAL A 522 -11.64 37.77 -8.25
N PHE A 523 -11.40 36.97 -7.25
CA PHE A 523 -10.24 37.07 -6.34
C PHE A 523 -9.03 36.27 -6.81
N ASN A 524 -9.03 35.77 -8.05
CA ASN A 524 -7.97 34.96 -8.66
C ASN A 524 -7.73 33.62 -7.92
N GLN A 525 -8.78 33.04 -7.35
CA GLN A 525 -8.75 31.70 -6.73
C GLN A 525 -9.25 30.67 -7.72
N ASN A 526 -8.53 29.57 -7.85
CA ASN A 526 -8.91 28.47 -8.73
C ASN A 526 -9.97 27.57 -8.09
N ILE A 527 -10.94 27.18 -8.91
CA ILE A 527 -11.93 26.15 -8.59
C ILE A 527 -11.62 24.93 -9.45
N PHE A 528 -11.39 23.81 -8.78
CA PHE A 528 -11.10 22.53 -9.41
C PHE A 528 -12.33 21.62 -9.38
N SER A 529 -12.46 20.75 -10.38
CA SER A 529 -13.40 19.63 -10.34
C SER A 529 -12.79 18.38 -10.96
N TYR A 530 -13.38 17.23 -10.68
CA TYR A 530 -12.93 15.92 -11.15
C TYR A 530 -13.51 15.60 -12.52
N ARG A 531 -12.68 15.07 -13.43
CA ARG A 531 -13.06 14.68 -14.79
C ARG A 531 -12.26 13.46 -15.26
N ASN A 532 -12.86 12.64 -16.12
CA ASN A 532 -12.15 11.56 -16.82
C ASN A 532 -11.39 12.15 -18.02
N ILE A 533 -10.11 12.49 -17.85
CA ILE A 533 -9.37 13.28 -18.84
C ILE A 533 -8.04 12.66 -19.29
N LEU A 534 -7.51 11.67 -18.59
CA LEU A 534 -6.15 11.21 -18.86
C LEU A 534 -6.08 9.73 -19.24
N ARG A 535 -5.06 9.40 -20.03
CA ARG A 535 -4.63 8.03 -20.33
C ARG A 535 -3.20 7.86 -19.89
N ALA A 536 -2.94 6.90 -19.03
CA ALA A 536 -1.60 6.65 -18.52
C ALA A 536 -1.18 5.19 -18.72
N TYR A 537 0.11 4.95 -18.74
CA TYR A 537 0.63 3.59 -18.67
C TYR A 537 1.84 3.48 -17.75
N THR A 538 2.00 2.31 -17.16
CA THR A 538 3.22 1.90 -16.48
C THR A 538 3.73 0.61 -17.08
N GLN A 539 5.04 0.51 -17.26
CA GLN A 539 5.69 -0.71 -17.78
C GLN A 539 7.06 -0.87 -17.17
N GLY A 540 7.52 -2.10 -17.07
CA GLY A 540 8.82 -2.33 -16.47
C GLY A 540 9.19 -3.78 -16.29
N LEU A 541 10.29 -3.93 -15.55
CA LEU A 541 10.88 -5.19 -15.16
C LEU A 541 11.00 -5.23 -13.64
N GLU A 542 10.59 -6.32 -13.04
CA GLU A 542 10.87 -6.64 -11.64
C GLU A 542 11.65 -7.95 -11.56
N THR A 543 12.60 -8.02 -10.67
CA THR A 543 13.34 -9.26 -10.39
C THR A 543 13.67 -9.37 -8.91
N ASN A 544 13.59 -10.59 -8.39
CA ASN A 544 14.08 -10.93 -7.05
C ASN A 544 14.99 -12.15 -7.15
N LEU A 545 16.08 -12.12 -6.43
CA LEU A 545 17.03 -13.23 -6.29
C LEU A 545 17.15 -13.59 -4.82
N ASN A 546 17.08 -14.88 -4.50
CA ASN A 546 17.23 -15.40 -3.16
C ASN A 546 18.30 -16.50 -3.18
N TYR A 547 19.33 -16.35 -2.33
CA TYR A 547 20.44 -17.28 -2.28
C TYR A 547 20.89 -17.59 -0.84
N PRO A 548 20.84 -18.84 -0.39
CA PRO A 548 21.48 -19.26 0.83
C PRO A 548 23.00 -19.34 0.61
N ILE A 549 23.74 -18.28 1.00
CA ILE A 549 25.20 -18.20 0.79
C ILE A 549 25.89 -19.30 1.58
N ILE A 550 25.50 -19.45 2.85
CA ILE A 550 25.96 -20.53 3.76
C ILE A 550 24.78 -20.97 4.63
N LYS A 551 24.93 -22.06 5.40
CA LYS A 551 23.86 -22.70 6.19
C LYS A 551 22.94 -21.74 6.97
N ASN A 552 23.46 -20.65 7.51
CA ASN A 552 22.71 -19.72 8.37
C ASN A 552 22.53 -18.33 7.76
N VAL A 553 23.00 -18.10 6.53
CA VAL A 553 22.99 -16.77 5.88
C VAL A 553 22.26 -16.83 4.55
N LYS A 554 21.23 -16.02 4.42
CA LYS A 554 20.43 -15.85 3.20
C LYS A 554 20.59 -14.44 2.64
N LEU A 555 20.94 -14.32 1.37
CA LEU A 555 20.93 -13.07 0.60
C LEU A 555 19.63 -12.99 -0.18
N SER A 556 18.99 -11.82 -0.16
CA SER A 556 17.87 -11.48 -1.04
C SER A 556 18.18 -10.16 -1.73
N VAL A 557 18.02 -10.12 -3.05
CA VAL A 557 18.23 -8.92 -3.87
C VAL A 557 16.98 -8.70 -4.70
N GLY A 558 16.44 -7.48 -4.67
CA GLY A 558 15.29 -7.09 -5.46
C GLY A 558 15.61 -5.84 -6.28
N TYR A 559 15.12 -5.78 -7.52
CA TYR A 559 15.28 -4.64 -8.40
C TYR A 559 14.05 -4.42 -9.26
N GLN A 560 13.70 -3.16 -9.48
CA GLN A 560 12.66 -2.72 -10.40
C GLN A 560 13.21 -1.65 -11.34
N LEU A 561 12.93 -1.82 -12.63
CA LEU A 561 12.98 -0.78 -13.65
C LEU A 561 11.54 -0.39 -14.00
N LEU A 562 11.22 0.91 -13.92
CA LEU A 562 9.86 1.42 -14.12
C LEU A 562 9.85 2.60 -15.09
N PHE A 563 8.95 2.56 -16.06
CA PHE A 563 8.55 3.69 -16.88
C PHE A 563 7.05 3.93 -16.65
N ALA A 564 6.70 5.12 -16.19
CA ALA A 564 5.32 5.56 -15.97
C ALA A 564 5.11 6.87 -16.71
N LYS A 565 4.20 6.90 -17.68
CA LYS A 565 4.02 8.05 -18.57
C LYS A 565 2.54 8.32 -18.81
N ASP A 566 2.20 9.59 -18.93
CA ASP A 566 0.99 10.05 -19.57
C ASP A 566 1.10 9.78 -21.07
N LYS A 567 0.08 9.14 -21.64
CA LYS A 567 0.07 8.73 -23.05
C LYS A 567 -0.19 9.91 -23.98
N ASP A 568 -1.05 10.82 -23.57
CA ASP A 568 -1.41 12.00 -24.37
C ASP A 568 -0.23 12.97 -24.45
N VAL A 569 0.44 13.20 -23.30
CA VAL A 569 1.68 13.99 -23.25
C VAL A 569 2.78 13.36 -24.11
N LYS A 570 2.95 12.03 -24.02
CA LYS A 570 3.93 11.33 -24.83
C LYS A 570 3.65 11.48 -26.32
N GLU A 571 2.40 11.34 -26.76
CA GLU A 571 1.97 11.53 -28.15
C GLU A 571 2.25 12.97 -28.61
N SER A 572 1.94 14.00 -27.79
CA SER A 572 2.23 15.41 -28.11
C SER A 572 3.71 15.70 -28.21
N VAL A 573 4.56 15.10 -27.35
CA VAL A 573 6.03 15.21 -27.44
C VAL A 573 6.54 14.55 -28.73
N GLU A 574 6.05 13.37 -29.09
CA GLU A 574 6.44 12.65 -30.31
C GLU A 574 6.03 13.42 -31.57
N ASN A 575 4.85 14.07 -31.55
CA ASN A 575 4.40 14.97 -32.63
C ASN A 575 5.16 16.29 -32.68
N GLY A 576 5.93 16.61 -31.60
CA GLY A 576 6.73 17.82 -31.50
C GLY A 576 5.92 19.07 -31.19
N GLU A 577 4.83 18.92 -30.45
CA GLU A 577 3.93 19.97 -30.02
C GLU A 577 4.32 20.57 -28.66
N VAL A 578 5.25 19.90 -27.94
CA VAL A 578 5.71 20.30 -26.61
C VAL A 578 7.05 21.04 -26.71
N PHE A 579 7.13 22.17 -26.02
CA PHE A 579 8.32 23.02 -25.99
C PHE A 579 8.72 23.30 -24.55
N TYR A 580 10.02 23.56 -24.34
CA TYR A 580 10.55 24.08 -23.09
C TYR A 580 11.36 25.35 -23.34
N ARG A 581 11.44 26.22 -22.33
CA ARG A 581 12.28 27.41 -22.37
C ARG A 581 13.50 27.19 -21.48
N ASP A 582 14.66 27.17 -22.11
CA ASP A 582 15.94 27.09 -21.39
C ASP A 582 16.11 28.36 -20.53
N GLN A 583 16.21 28.19 -19.21
CA GLN A 583 16.26 29.30 -18.26
C GLN A 583 17.56 30.11 -18.34
N ASN A 584 18.63 29.53 -18.84
CA ASN A 584 19.96 30.19 -18.96
C ASN A 584 20.06 30.99 -20.26
N THR A 585 19.62 30.40 -21.38
CA THR A 585 19.74 31.01 -22.70
C THR A 585 18.47 31.75 -23.14
N LEU A 586 17.34 31.52 -22.45
CA LEU A 586 16.00 32.03 -22.78
C LEU A 586 15.50 31.58 -24.15
N ILE A 587 16.12 30.57 -24.76
CA ILE A 587 15.75 30.02 -26.04
C ILE A 587 14.66 28.96 -25.84
N THR A 588 13.60 29.08 -26.62
CA THR A 588 12.55 28.04 -26.66
C THR A 588 12.97 26.94 -27.62
N ARG A 589 12.93 25.70 -27.16
CA ARG A 589 13.27 24.49 -27.90
C ARG A 589 12.15 23.48 -27.83
N ARG A 590 12.09 22.59 -28.83
CA ARG A 590 11.18 21.44 -28.81
C ARG A 590 11.69 20.41 -27.81
N LEU A 591 10.81 19.87 -26.99
CA LEU A 591 11.14 18.77 -26.08
C LEU A 591 11.30 17.47 -26.86
N GLY A 592 12.42 16.78 -26.62
CA GLY A 592 12.69 15.47 -27.22
C GLY A 592 12.02 14.33 -26.45
N SER A 593 11.66 13.25 -27.14
CA SER A 593 10.98 12.09 -26.52
C SER A 593 11.79 11.42 -25.40
N ASN A 594 13.12 11.55 -25.42
CA ASN A 594 14.02 11.02 -24.38
C ASN A 594 14.11 11.95 -23.17
N GLU A 595 13.75 13.24 -23.32
CA GLU A 595 13.80 14.26 -22.28
C GLU A 595 12.54 14.23 -21.41
N TYR A 596 11.40 13.72 -21.93
CA TYR A 596 10.18 13.51 -21.14
C TYR A 596 10.40 12.39 -20.11
N PHE A 597 10.47 12.75 -18.83
CA PHE A 597 10.73 11.79 -17.75
C PHE A 597 9.52 10.90 -17.47
N GLY A 598 8.32 11.48 -17.34
CA GLY A 598 7.07 10.77 -17.09
C GLY A 598 6.26 11.34 -15.94
N LEU A 599 5.54 10.47 -15.22
CA LEU A 599 4.68 10.86 -14.11
C LEU A 599 5.50 11.20 -12.85
N TYR A 600 4.96 12.13 -12.04
CA TYR A 600 5.54 12.53 -10.75
C TYR A 600 5.57 11.38 -9.72
N ASN A 601 6.47 11.48 -8.75
CA ASN A 601 6.65 10.52 -7.65
C ASN A 601 7.03 9.09 -8.09
N ARG A 602 7.58 8.90 -9.29
CA ARG A 602 8.05 7.61 -9.82
C ARG A 602 9.53 7.64 -10.09
N SER A 603 10.26 6.73 -9.44
CA SER A 603 11.66 6.50 -9.72
C SER A 603 11.80 5.45 -10.82
N ARG A 604 12.68 5.71 -11.82
CA ARG A 604 12.97 4.70 -12.86
C ARG A 604 13.63 3.45 -12.28
N HIS A 605 14.42 3.62 -11.23
CA HIS A 605 15.20 2.54 -10.61
C HIS A 605 14.89 2.48 -9.12
N SER A 606 14.51 1.32 -8.63
CA SER A 606 14.40 1.03 -7.20
C SER A 606 14.89 -0.38 -6.90
N GLY A 607 15.34 -0.62 -5.69
CA GLY A 607 15.82 -1.95 -5.34
C GLY A 607 16.12 -2.11 -3.87
N ASN A 608 16.41 -3.35 -3.49
CA ASN A 608 16.80 -3.69 -2.13
C ASN A 608 17.82 -4.82 -2.11
N ILE A 609 18.69 -4.80 -1.11
CA ILE A 609 19.62 -5.88 -0.80
C ILE A 609 19.45 -6.21 0.67
N LYS A 610 19.19 -7.47 0.99
CA LYS A 610 18.93 -7.93 2.35
C LYS A 610 19.78 -9.14 2.65
N LEU A 611 20.50 -9.07 3.74
CA LEU A 611 21.26 -10.18 4.29
C LEU A 611 20.62 -10.60 5.62
N PHE A 612 20.22 -11.84 5.72
CA PHE A 612 19.63 -12.42 6.92
C PHE A 612 20.55 -13.51 7.47
N TYR A 613 20.85 -13.42 8.77
CA TYR A 613 21.50 -14.47 9.53
C TYR A 613 20.52 -15.07 10.52
N SER A 614 20.46 -16.40 10.61
CA SER A 614 19.62 -17.08 11.59
C SER A 614 20.27 -18.39 12.04
N ASN A 615 20.67 -18.43 13.30
CA ASN A 615 21.18 -19.65 13.96
C ASN A 615 20.23 -20.06 15.09
N ARG A 616 19.31 -20.98 14.77
CA ARG A 616 18.30 -21.45 15.72
C ARG A 616 18.85 -22.16 16.91
N GLN A 617 19.96 -22.90 16.76
CA GLN A 617 20.59 -23.64 17.86
C GLN A 617 21.16 -22.71 18.91
N GLN A 618 21.78 -21.62 18.46
CA GLN A 618 22.32 -20.60 19.35
C GLN A 618 21.32 -19.50 19.66
N GLY A 619 20.14 -19.43 18.97
CA GLY A 619 19.13 -18.42 19.17
C GLY A 619 19.50 -17.02 18.65
N TRP A 620 20.50 -16.89 17.77
CA TRP A 620 20.88 -15.61 17.15
C TRP A 620 20.19 -15.38 15.83
N GLU A 621 19.68 -14.16 15.65
CA GLU A 621 19.16 -13.65 14.39
C GLU A 621 19.75 -12.27 14.14
N ALA A 622 20.07 -11.95 12.90
CA ALA A 622 20.51 -10.61 12.50
C ALA A 622 20.06 -10.30 11.08
N SER A 623 19.89 -9.02 10.77
CA SER A 623 19.66 -8.57 9.40
C SER A 623 20.42 -7.28 9.09
N ALA A 624 20.91 -7.18 7.84
CA ALA A 624 21.40 -5.95 7.25
C ALA A 624 20.63 -5.73 5.94
N ARG A 625 20.02 -4.58 5.80
CA ARG A 625 19.07 -4.29 4.71
C ARG A 625 19.38 -2.93 4.12
N VAL A 626 19.49 -2.88 2.80
CA VAL A 626 19.68 -1.66 2.02
C VAL A 626 18.49 -1.50 1.11
N ILE A 627 17.83 -0.34 1.16
CA ILE A 627 16.70 0.03 0.32
C ILE A 627 17.14 1.22 -0.51
N TYR A 628 17.06 1.11 -1.83
CA TYR A 628 17.44 2.16 -2.78
C TYR A 628 16.23 2.67 -3.53
N ARG A 629 16.09 3.98 -3.60
CA ARG A 629 15.15 4.69 -4.48
C ARG A 629 15.94 5.65 -5.37
N GLY A 630 15.79 5.55 -6.69
CA GLY A 630 16.41 6.45 -7.66
C GLY A 630 15.75 7.83 -7.66
N LYS A 631 16.30 8.77 -8.43
CA LYS A 631 15.73 10.11 -8.58
C LYS A 631 14.27 10.06 -9.04
N PHE A 632 13.46 11.02 -8.59
CA PHE A 632 12.07 11.18 -9.00
C PHE A 632 11.68 12.66 -8.98
N GLY A 633 10.80 13.05 -9.90
CA GLY A 633 10.19 14.38 -9.89
C GLY A 633 9.00 14.42 -8.94
N ILE A 634 8.74 15.57 -8.41
CA ILE A 634 7.57 15.89 -7.57
C ILE A 634 6.69 16.87 -8.31
N GLY A 635 5.37 16.80 -8.08
CA GLY A 635 4.44 17.80 -8.59
C GLY A 635 4.83 19.20 -8.13
N ASP A 636 4.36 20.23 -8.80
CA ASP A 636 4.67 21.61 -8.43
C ASP A 636 4.18 21.89 -6.99
N ILE A 637 5.14 22.04 -6.08
CA ILE A 637 4.95 22.37 -4.68
C ILE A 637 5.60 23.71 -4.34
N SER A 638 5.59 24.63 -5.30
CA SER A 638 6.13 25.97 -5.12
C SER A 638 5.43 26.75 -3.99
N GLY A 639 6.15 27.67 -3.39
CA GLY A 639 5.65 28.55 -2.34
C GLY A 639 6.42 28.43 -1.04
N ASN A 640 5.84 28.95 0.05
CA ASN A 640 6.47 28.88 1.36
C ASN A 640 6.01 27.58 2.07
N ILE A 641 6.87 26.58 2.05
CA ILE A 641 6.63 25.28 2.69
C ILE A 641 7.59 25.15 3.87
N GLN A 642 7.07 24.92 5.07
CA GLN A 642 7.85 24.79 6.29
C GLN A 642 8.84 25.94 6.53
N GLY A 643 8.47 27.18 6.15
CA GLY A 643 9.29 28.39 6.32
C GLY A 643 10.32 28.63 5.22
N GLU A 644 10.54 27.70 4.32
CA GLU A 644 11.40 27.86 3.14
C GLU A 644 10.59 28.28 1.91
N THR A 645 11.12 29.23 1.14
CA THR A 645 10.55 29.57 -0.16
C THR A 645 11.05 28.58 -1.19
N ILE A 646 10.16 27.65 -1.59
CA ILE A 646 10.49 26.63 -2.59
C ILE A 646 10.11 27.16 -3.97
N PRO A 647 11.07 27.24 -4.90
CA PRO A 647 10.77 27.61 -6.26
C PRO A 647 9.98 26.48 -6.95
N PRO A 648 9.26 26.79 -8.05
CA PRO A 648 8.57 25.80 -8.84
C PRO A 648 9.51 24.66 -9.25
N SER A 649 9.08 23.41 -9.02
CA SER A 649 9.83 22.22 -9.45
C SER A 649 9.82 22.06 -10.96
N ASP A 650 8.77 22.47 -11.64
CA ASP A 650 8.68 22.68 -13.08
C ASP A 650 9.41 23.99 -13.43
N ARG A 651 10.69 23.87 -13.76
CA ARG A 651 11.57 25.02 -14.01
C ARG A 651 11.27 25.76 -15.29
N ASN A 652 10.69 25.09 -16.25
CA ASN A 652 10.41 25.67 -17.56
C ASN A 652 8.93 26.03 -17.76
N SER A 653 8.08 25.76 -16.75
CA SER A 653 6.64 26.08 -16.70
C SER A 653 5.84 25.50 -17.85
N ASN A 654 6.20 24.28 -18.30
CA ASN A 654 5.50 23.60 -19.37
C ASN A 654 4.45 22.58 -18.87
N GLY A 655 4.35 22.38 -17.56
CA GLY A 655 3.41 21.46 -16.91
C GLY A 655 3.74 19.98 -17.05
N ILE A 656 4.93 19.65 -17.53
CA ILE A 656 5.36 18.27 -17.86
C ILE A 656 6.67 17.99 -17.15
N LEU A 657 6.78 16.85 -16.49
CA LEU A 657 8.03 16.44 -15.86
C LEU A 657 9.05 16.01 -16.92
N ASP A 658 10.11 16.79 -17.06
CA ASP A 658 11.18 16.56 -18.03
C ASP A 658 12.59 16.67 -17.40
N ASP A 659 13.63 16.46 -18.20
CA ASP A 659 15.01 16.46 -17.69
C ASP A 659 15.52 17.86 -17.26
N TYR A 660 14.77 18.93 -17.51
CA TYR A 660 15.10 20.32 -17.14
C TYR A 660 14.49 20.76 -15.82
N ASP A 661 13.66 19.90 -15.21
CA ASP A 661 12.98 20.14 -13.94
C ASP A 661 13.81 19.72 -12.73
N ASP A 662 13.32 20.09 -11.54
CA ASP A 662 13.93 19.67 -10.30
C ASP A 662 13.51 18.24 -9.93
N PHE A 663 14.47 17.48 -9.44
CA PHE A 663 14.29 16.12 -8.98
C PHE A 663 14.78 15.96 -7.54
N VAL A 664 14.06 15.22 -6.78
CA VAL A 664 14.59 14.63 -5.55
C VAL A 664 15.69 13.65 -5.93
N ALA A 665 16.87 13.82 -5.35
CA ALA A 665 18.02 12.95 -5.61
C ALA A 665 17.74 11.51 -5.16
N GLY A 666 18.30 10.54 -5.87
CA GLY A 666 18.25 9.15 -5.43
C GLY A 666 18.96 8.95 -4.09
N TYR A 667 18.38 8.10 -3.23
CA TYR A 667 18.89 7.82 -1.89
C TYR A 667 18.88 6.34 -1.55
N ALA A 668 19.63 5.98 -0.51
CA ALA A 668 19.66 4.64 0.03
C ALA A 668 19.51 4.69 1.55
N LEU A 669 18.63 3.84 2.08
CA LEU A 669 18.45 3.63 3.53
C LEU A 669 19.13 2.32 3.93
N VAL A 670 19.85 2.33 5.04
CA VAL A 670 20.48 1.14 5.61
C VAL A 670 19.88 0.85 6.98
N ASN A 671 19.31 -0.35 7.11
CA ASN A 671 18.67 -0.82 8.34
C ASN A 671 19.41 -2.05 8.89
N LEU A 672 19.67 -2.06 10.18
CA LEU A 672 20.35 -3.14 10.88
C LEU A 672 19.51 -3.63 12.04
N SER A 673 19.45 -4.94 12.25
CA SER A 673 18.87 -5.49 13.49
C SER A 673 19.61 -6.74 13.94
N VAL A 674 19.62 -6.97 15.25
CA VAL A 674 20.14 -8.17 15.88
C VAL A 674 19.18 -8.62 16.98
N ALA A 675 18.99 -9.92 17.10
CA ALA A 675 18.17 -10.47 18.16
C ALA A 675 18.79 -11.75 18.73
N LYS A 676 18.51 -11.98 20.02
CA LYS A 676 18.90 -13.16 20.76
C LYS A 676 17.70 -13.77 21.44
N SER A 677 17.41 -15.01 21.11
CA SER A 677 16.43 -15.86 21.81
C SER A 677 17.15 -16.72 22.83
N ILE A 678 16.55 -16.85 24.02
CA ILE A 678 17.04 -17.72 25.09
C ILE A 678 16.03 -18.84 25.39
N THR A 679 16.47 -19.92 25.98
CA THR A 679 15.70 -21.16 26.23
C THR A 679 14.43 -20.95 27.08
N SER A 680 14.38 -19.89 27.88
CA SER A 680 13.20 -19.50 28.69
C SER A 680 12.03 -18.85 27.93
N GLY A 681 12.09 -18.78 26.60
CA GLY A 681 11.06 -18.16 25.79
C GLY A 681 11.20 -16.65 25.59
N PHE A 682 12.24 -16.04 26.17
CA PHE A 682 12.55 -14.62 25.93
C PHE A 682 13.37 -14.42 24.67
N ARG A 683 13.08 -13.30 23.97
CA ARG A 683 13.85 -12.81 22.83
C ARG A 683 14.11 -11.32 23.01
N PHE A 684 15.37 -10.94 22.95
CA PHE A 684 15.82 -9.55 23.00
C PHE A 684 16.19 -9.09 21.59
N GLN A 685 15.86 -7.88 21.23
CA GLN A 685 16.15 -7.30 19.91
C GLN A 685 16.65 -5.88 20.04
N LEU A 686 17.69 -5.55 19.26
CA LEU A 686 18.19 -4.21 19.05
C LEU A 686 18.16 -3.91 17.56
N GLY A 687 17.93 -2.66 17.18
CA GLY A 687 18.00 -2.28 15.78
C GLY A 687 18.22 -0.78 15.59
N ILE A 688 18.66 -0.46 14.38
CA ILE A 688 18.84 0.89 13.89
C ILE A 688 18.31 0.92 12.45
N ASP A 689 17.30 1.72 12.22
CA ASP A 689 16.80 1.99 10.90
C ASP A 689 17.36 3.34 10.43
N ASN A 690 17.60 3.50 9.12
CA ASN A 690 18.22 4.68 8.52
C ASN A 690 19.55 5.05 9.21
N VAL A 691 20.52 4.14 9.21
CA VAL A 691 21.81 4.28 9.91
C VAL A 691 22.54 5.58 9.59
N PHE A 692 22.43 6.06 8.34
CA PHE A 692 23.11 7.26 7.87
C PHE A 692 22.34 8.56 8.10
N ASP A 693 21.18 8.49 8.76
CA ASP A 693 20.38 9.66 9.14
C ASP A 693 19.93 10.51 7.95
N TYR A 694 19.58 9.86 6.83
CA TYR A 694 19.09 10.56 5.66
C TYR A 694 17.70 11.13 5.93
N THR A 695 17.51 12.41 5.66
CA THR A 695 16.22 13.11 5.75
C THR A 695 16.00 13.97 4.52
N GLU A 696 14.75 14.21 4.19
CA GLU A 696 14.30 15.12 3.12
C GLU A 696 12.99 15.79 3.61
N PRO A 697 13.11 16.86 4.40
CA PRO A 697 11.96 17.44 5.13
C PRO A 697 10.83 17.89 4.23
N VAL A 698 11.15 18.44 3.07
CA VAL A 698 10.18 19.04 2.16
C VAL A 698 9.46 18.01 1.31
N PHE A 699 10.21 17.07 0.75
CA PHE A 699 9.68 16.18 -0.28
C PHE A 699 9.35 14.77 0.23
N ILE A 700 9.91 14.37 1.38
CA ILE A 700 9.67 13.08 2.01
C ILE A 700 9.50 13.26 3.52
N PRO A 701 8.54 14.08 3.97
CA PRO A 701 8.37 14.41 5.39
C PRO A 701 8.01 13.20 6.25
N ASN A 702 7.49 12.13 5.67
CA ASN A 702 7.21 10.86 6.36
C ASN A 702 8.43 9.95 6.54
N LEU A 703 9.63 10.43 6.21
CA LEU A 703 10.88 9.71 6.44
C LEU A 703 11.57 10.27 7.69
N PRO A 704 11.40 9.67 8.87
CA PRO A 704 12.13 10.08 10.04
C PRO A 704 13.62 9.84 9.82
N GLY A 705 14.48 10.63 10.44
CA GLY A 705 15.91 10.40 10.46
C GLY A 705 16.26 9.01 11.02
N ARG A 706 17.37 8.88 11.68
CA ARG A 706 17.81 7.63 12.31
C ARG A 706 16.90 7.22 13.46
N ILE A 707 16.39 5.99 13.41
CA ILE A 707 15.57 5.38 14.45
C ILE A 707 16.35 4.26 15.14
N MET A 708 16.61 4.41 16.43
CA MET A 708 17.19 3.35 17.26
C MET A 708 16.14 2.74 18.16
N TYR A 709 16.22 1.44 18.39
CA TYR A 709 15.26 0.75 19.24
C TYR A 709 15.81 -0.47 19.96
N ALA A 710 15.19 -0.76 21.10
CA ALA A 710 15.39 -1.96 21.88
C ALA A 710 14.04 -2.61 22.20
N GLY A 711 13.97 -3.92 22.14
CA GLY A 711 12.76 -4.66 22.42
C GLY A 711 12.99 -5.97 23.14
N VAL A 712 11.98 -6.39 23.89
CA VAL A 712 11.91 -7.70 24.53
C VAL A 712 10.59 -8.36 24.17
N SER A 713 10.63 -9.64 23.87
CA SER A 713 9.41 -10.44 23.70
C SER A 713 9.51 -11.74 24.47
N TYR A 714 8.38 -12.19 24.94
CA TYR A 714 8.22 -13.48 25.61
C TYR A 714 7.14 -14.27 24.89
N SER A 715 7.40 -15.54 24.65
CA SER A 715 6.42 -16.46 24.08
C SER A 715 6.43 -17.78 24.81
N PHE A 716 5.25 -18.24 25.16
CA PHE A 716 5.02 -19.55 25.74
C PHE A 716 4.08 -20.35 24.84
N SER A 717 4.43 -21.61 24.62
CA SER A 717 3.59 -22.56 23.91
C SER A 717 3.58 -23.87 24.70
N LYS A 718 2.38 -24.23 25.18
CA LYS A 718 2.20 -25.58 25.72
C LYS A 718 1.96 -26.50 24.52
N ASN A 719 2.96 -27.32 24.20
CA ASN A 719 2.77 -28.37 23.20
C ASN A 719 1.64 -29.27 23.70
N GLY A 720 0.50 -29.26 22.98
CA GLY A 720 -0.50 -30.30 23.19
C GLY A 720 0.13 -31.65 22.77
N ASN A 721 0.10 -32.62 23.68
CA ASN A 721 0.37 -34.03 23.36
C ASN A 721 -0.62 -34.54 22.30
#